data_3d41fe4fd85eaeec9fde2f2d9d575f94
#
_entry.id   3d41fe4fd85eaeec9fde2f2d9d575f94
#
_cell.length_a   1.000
_cell.length_b   1.000
_cell.length_c   1.000
_cell.angle_alpha   90.00
_cell.angle_beta   90.00
_cell.angle_gamma   90.00
#
_symmetry.space_group_name_H-M   'P 1'
#
loop_
_entity.id
_entity.type
_entity.pdbx_description
1 polymer ?
#
loop_
_entity_poly.entity_id
_entity_poly.type
_entity_poly.pdbx_seq_one_letter_code
_entity_poly.pdbx_strand_id
1 'polypeptide(L)'
;MIVEVALNLPLRRSFDYRWPDNLSRAPEAGLQVLVPFGSQKKGGVVVGVKEKSDFSRLKSVETLVDEEPLFSAEMLELTKWTSEYYFCAWGETLNSAIPGGLALRLRTTYTPNSSSSSLPRLDQLSEAPLSLIRKQDTWTQQEWLKCNPDERDHQILRGWLANENVQTSHLLLGQNAKAKMERWVRLLKVDELKKSAKRRKSKREQIFEILAENPTVCWSDIQSRVNTPSQALKKLKEEGYIDFFEKRVYRRFIEGELPQIEAFQDLNQQQKIAFNVLEDSLEKGAYRTFLLEGVTGSGKTEVYLHAVRAARNLGKSSLVLVPEISLTPQLVNRFRSRFGDLVAVLHSGMDDGERFDEWSRVRNGIATIVIGARSAVFSPLKNLGLIVIDEEHDPSYKQGESPRYHGRDAAIYRGFAADATVLLGSATPSLESANNVKNGKYEILRLTSRIHQVQLPEVKLLDMKTVAGQKGSPYFSSELVEALRSRLLKKEQSIVFLNRRGFAPLVRCSKCESTYTCPNCSLSLVFHQGANQVRCHQCDFVNTLHNSCPDCGTKNAPSIIGTGTEQVEENLKMFFPEARILRMDRDTLHGKHALSKMHERIRKHEVDIVIGTQLVTKGHDFPEVTLVGVIMSDLSLNIPDFRASERTFQLLTQVAGRAGRGNKPGKVLIQTHNPRHHSLLCAKEHNTTQFMELELERRLNLRMPPFHSLTLIVCSSPHEGRAEKMAQAIYERIRTVIANTPRTTAQESVENAATGAEIKVIGPIEAPMKKLRNRFRWQLLLKADNVRRLLHLLKHVFESPPSIKRDELVQIDVDPHHLL
;
A
#
# COMPACT_ATOMS: atom_id res chain seq x y z
N MET A 1 -19.34 -14.75 -31.95
CA MET A 1 -18.55 -15.21 -30.77
C MET A 1 -19.08 -14.59 -29.50
N ILE A 2 -18.92 -15.25 -28.36
CA ILE A 2 -19.36 -14.76 -27.04
C ILE A 2 -18.11 -14.54 -26.18
N VAL A 3 -18.07 -13.43 -25.46
CA VAL A 3 -17.00 -13.12 -24.51
C VAL A 3 -17.53 -13.05 -23.10
N GLU A 4 -16.75 -13.56 -22.19
CA GLU A 4 -16.97 -13.43 -20.76
C GLU A 4 -16.22 -12.18 -20.24
N VAL A 5 -16.92 -11.27 -19.59
CA VAL A 5 -16.39 -9.97 -19.16
C VAL A 5 -16.51 -9.82 -17.66
N ALA A 6 -15.39 -9.54 -16.99
CA ALA A 6 -15.34 -9.15 -15.60
C ALA A 6 -15.47 -7.63 -15.47
N LEU A 7 -16.50 -7.17 -14.77
CA LEU A 7 -16.80 -5.75 -14.57
C LEU A 7 -16.20 -5.24 -13.26
N ASN A 8 -15.74 -3.99 -13.24
CA ASN A 8 -15.31 -3.33 -12.00
C ASN A 8 -16.54 -2.98 -11.13
N LEU A 9 -17.12 -4.02 -10.55
CA LEU A 9 -18.29 -3.97 -9.65
C LEU A 9 -18.05 -4.97 -8.52
N PRO A 10 -18.65 -4.79 -7.32
CA PRO A 10 -18.53 -5.73 -6.21
C PRO A 10 -19.39 -6.99 -6.44
N LEU A 11 -19.36 -7.53 -7.65
CA LEU A 11 -20.09 -8.71 -8.07
C LEU A 11 -19.11 -9.84 -8.39
N ARG A 12 -19.25 -10.96 -7.70
CA ARG A 12 -18.35 -12.12 -7.80
C ARG A 12 -18.66 -13.02 -8.98
N ARG A 13 -19.15 -12.47 -10.07
CA ARG A 13 -19.43 -13.18 -11.31
C ARG A 13 -19.02 -12.35 -12.50
N SER A 14 -18.66 -13.00 -13.58
CA SER A 14 -18.48 -12.44 -14.91
C SER A 14 -19.80 -12.47 -15.67
N PHE A 15 -19.84 -11.77 -16.78
CA PHE A 15 -21.04 -11.60 -17.61
C PHE A 15 -20.72 -11.91 -19.05
N ASP A 16 -21.63 -12.64 -19.73
CA ASP A 16 -21.51 -13.00 -21.13
C ASP A 16 -22.05 -11.86 -22.03
N TYR A 17 -21.28 -11.50 -23.06
CA TYR A 17 -21.65 -10.53 -24.07
C TYR A 17 -21.37 -11.10 -25.46
N ARG A 18 -22.16 -10.64 -26.45
CA ARG A 18 -21.89 -10.95 -27.85
C ARG A 18 -20.73 -10.06 -28.33
N TRP A 19 -19.77 -10.65 -29.03
CA TRP A 19 -18.74 -9.91 -29.74
C TRP A 19 -19.25 -9.51 -31.11
N PRO A 20 -19.38 -8.22 -31.45
CA PRO A 20 -19.87 -7.77 -32.75
C PRO A 20 -18.78 -7.85 -33.83
N ASP A 21 -19.20 -8.15 -35.06
CA ASP A 21 -18.27 -8.34 -36.19
C ASP A 21 -17.62 -7.04 -36.69
N ASN A 22 -18.16 -5.90 -36.29
CA ASN A 22 -17.66 -4.57 -36.69
C ASN A 22 -16.51 -4.06 -35.79
N LEU A 23 -16.08 -4.80 -34.78
CA LEU A 23 -14.90 -4.44 -34.02
C LEU A 23 -13.61 -4.76 -34.77
N SER A 24 -12.62 -3.88 -34.66
CA SER A 24 -11.35 -3.93 -35.38
C SER A 24 -10.49 -5.18 -35.13
N ARG A 25 -10.85 -5.98 -34.10
CA ARG A 25 -10.07 -7.13 -33.65
C ARG A 25 -10.95 -8.31 -33.24
N ALA A 26 -10.42 -9.52 -33.39
CA ALA A 26 -11.01 -10.74 -32.82
C ALA A 26 -11.01 -10.71 -31.28
N PRO A 27 -11.98 -11.37 -30.63
CA PRO A 27 -12.03 -11.43 -29.17
C PRO A 27 -10.85 -12.20 -28.61
N GLU A 28 -10.21 -11.60 -27.61
CA GLU A 28 -9.07 -12.19 -26.90
C GLU A 28 -9.15 -11.84 -25.41
N ALA A 29 -8.75 -12.78 -24.54
CA ALA A 29 -8.69 -12.55 -23.12
C ALA A 29 -7.63 -11.48 -22.78
N GLY A 30 -7.93 -10.60 -21.83
CA GLY A 30 -7.10 -9.48 -21.43
C GLY A 30 -7.45 -8.14 -22.11
N LEU A 31 -8.33 -8.13 -23.10
CA LEU A 31 -8.79 -6.88 -23.75
C LEU A 31 -9.73 -6.08 -22.84
N GLN A 32 -9.57 -4.76 -22.82
CA GLN A 32 -10.51 -3.86 -22.18
C GLN A 32 -11.65 -3.49 -23.14
N VAL A 33 -12.87 -3.59 -22.62
CA VAL A 33 -14.10 -3.33 -23.38
C VAL A 33 -15.05 -2.43 -22.61
N LEU A 34 -15.87 -1.70 -23.37
CA LEU A 34 -17.04 -1.00 -22.84
C LEU A 34 -18.28 -1.82 -23.15
N VAL A 35 -19.08 -2.09 -22.12
CA VAL A 35 -20.29 -2.91 -22.23
C VAL A 35 -21.50 -2.27 -21.56
N PRO A 36 -22.73 -2.51 -22.05
CA PRO A 36 -23.94 -2.06 -21.42
C PRO A 36 -24.28 -2.93 -20.21
N PHE A 37 -24.50 -2.30 -19.05
CA PHE A 37 -24.89 -2.98 -17.81
C PHE A 37 -26.07 -2.26 -17.16
N GLY A 38 -27.24 -2.89 -17.13
CA GLY A 38 -28.51 -2.21 -16.78
C GLY A 38 -28.81 -1.08 -17.75
N SER A 39 -29.00 0.13 -17.22
CA SER A 39 -29.16 1.38 -17.95
C SER A 39 -27.87 2.18 -18.13
N GLN A 40 -26.74 1.64 -17.65
CA GLN A 40 -25.43 2.31 -17.68
C GLN A 40 -24.45 1.56 -18.59
N LYS A 41 -23.40 2.25 -19.00
CA LYS A 41 -22.21 1.65 -19.61
C LYS A 41 -21.13 1.42 -18.55
N LYS A 42 -20.45 0.30 -18.63
CA LYS A 42 -19.37 -0.07 -17.69
C LYS A 42 -18.16 -0.55 -18.47
N GLY A 43 -16.97 -0.18 -17.96
CA GLY A 43 -15.73 -0.78 -18.39
C GLY A 43 -15.55 -2.17 -17.79
N GLY A 44 -15.02 -3.08 -18.57
CA GLY A 44 -14.69 -4.43 -18.14
C GLY A 44 -13.49 -4.99 -18.87
N VAL A 45 -13.04 -6.16 -18.44
CA VAL A 45 -11.96 -6.91 -19.07
C VAL A 45 -12.52 -8.23 -19.57
N VAL A 46 -12.20 -8.58 -20.81
CA VAL A 46 -12.50 -9.92 -21.36
C VAL A 46 -11.64 -10.94 -20.63
N VAL A 47 -12.27 -11.90 -19.97
CA VAL A 47 -11.60 -12.95 -19.18
C VAL A 47 -11.72 -14.33 -19.80
N GLY A 48 -12.55 -14.47 -20.83
CA GLY A 48 -12.71 -15.70 -21.58
C GLY A 48 -13.46 -15.50 -22.88
N VAL A 49 -13.31 -16.45 -23.82
CA VAL A 49 -14.03 -16.52 -25.08
C VAL A 49 -14.78 -17.82 -25.11
N LYS A 50 -16.07 -17.81 -25.47
CA LYS A 50 -16.97 -18.97 -25.45
C LYS A 50 -17.70 -19.09 -26.78
N GLU A 51 -18.07 -20.30 -27.16
CA GLU A 51 -18.93 -20.53 -28.32
C GLU A 51 -20.42 -20.40 -27.97
N LYS A 52 -20.79 -20.80 -26.75
CA LYS A 52 -22.19 -20.85 -26.26
C LYS A 52 -22.30 -20.16 -24.91
N SER A 53 -23.46 -19.62 -24.62
CA SER A 53 -23.82 -19.05 -23.31
C SER A 53 -25.12 -19.71 -22.81
N ASP A 54 -25.24 -19.77 -21.49
CA ASP A 54 -26.46 -20.25 -20.81
C ASP A 54 -27.61 -19.24 -20.90
N PHE A 55 -27.32 -18.02 -21.35
CA PHE A 55 -28.32 -16.95 -21.44
C PHE A 55 -28.87 -16.80 -22.87
N SER A 56 -30.18 -16.77 -23.01
CA SER A 56 -30.86 -16.64 -24.30
C SER A 56 -30.77 -15.23 -24.92
N ARG A 57 -30.62 -14.19 -24.10
CA ARG A 57 -30.51 -12.80 -24.56
C ARG A 57 -29.20 -12.17 -24.09
N LEU A 58 -28.27 -11.97 -25.02
CA LEU A 58 -27.00 -11.34 -24.76
C LEU A 58 -26.99 -9.92 -25.34
N LYS A 59 -26.49 -8.97 -24.52
CA LYS A 59 -26.13 -7.65 -24.99
C LYS A 59 -24.79 -7.74 -25.72
N SER A 60 -24.50 -6.79 -26.62
CA SER A 60 -23.26 -6.75 -27.36
C SER A 60 -22.23 -5.86 -26.67
N VAL A 61 -20.94 -6.15 -26.85
CA VAL A 61 -19.83 -5.23 -26.56
C VAL A 61 -20.02 -3.98 -27.42
N GLU A 62 -19.85 -2.79 -26.83
CA GLU A 62 -20.05 -1.53 -27.58
C GLU A 62 -18.77 -1.06 -28.25
N THR A 63 -17.66 -1.09 -27.53
CA THR A 63 -16.39 -0.54 -28.00
C THR A 63 -15.24 -1.28 -27.38
N LEU A 64 -14.21 -1.51 -28.18
CA LEU A 64 -12.87 -1.90 -27.73
C LEU A 64 -12.15 -0.64 -27.24
N VAL A 65 -11.50 -0.72 -26.08
CA VAL A 65 -10.82 0.44 -25.47
C VAL A 65 -9.36 0.51 -25.91
N ASP A 66 -8.67 -0.63 -25.88
CA ASP A 66 -7.28 -0.78 -26.28
C ASP A 66 -7.18 -1.82 -27.40
N GLU A 67 -6.33 -1.58 -28.38
CA GLU A 67 -6.11 -2.53 -29.49
C GLU A 67 -5.29 -3.75 -29.04
N GLU A 68 -4.56 -3.67 -27.94
CA GLU A 68 -3.76 -4.77 -27.39
C GLU A 68 -4.28 -5.22 -26.02
N PRO A 69 -4.23 -6.54 -25.71
CA PRO A 69 -4.58 -7.05 -24.39
C PRO A 69 -3.78 -6.34 -23.31
N LEU A 70 -4.49 -5.79 -22.32
CA LEU A 70 -3.86 -5.12 -21.17
C LEU A 70 -3.29 -6.15 -20.18
N PHE A 71 -3.91 -7.32 -20.10
CA PHE A 71 -3.52 -8.40 -19.21
C PHE A 71 -3.01 -9.61 -20.00
N SER A 72 -1.86 -10.14 -19.62
CA SER A 72 -1.39 -11.46 -20.04
C SER A 72 -2.19 -12.57 -19.37
N ALA A 73 -2.10 -13.79 -19.91
CA ALA A 73 -2.71 -14.98 -19.30
C ALA A 73 -2.25 -15.21 -17.86
N GLU A 74 -0.94 -15.08 -17.59
CA GLU A 74 -0.36 -15.13 -16.24
C GLU A 74 -1.02 -14.13 -15.29
N MET A 75 -1.24 -12.90 -15.77
CA MET A 75 -1.84 -11.85 -14.94
C MET A 75 -3.33 -12.06 -14.71
N LEU A 76 -4.04 -12.60 -15.69
CA LEU A 76 -5.45 -13.02 -15.51
C LEU A 76 -5.56 -14.15 -14.48
N GLU A 77 -4.66 -15.12 -14.52
CA GLU A 77 -4.61 -16.21 -13.54
C GLU A 77 -4.32 -15.70 -12.13
N LEU A 78 -3.29 -14.86 -11.96
CA LEU A 78 -2.96 -14.24 -10.67
C LEU A 78 -4.13 -13.44 -10.09
N THR A 79 -4.78 -12.62 -10.91
CA THR A 79 -5.92 -11.80 -10.45
C THR A 79 -7.14 -12.66 -10.13
N LYS A 80 -7.37 -13.75 -10.87
CA LYS A 80 -8.43 -14.72 -10.59
C LYS A 80 -8.18 -15.42 -9.27
N TRP A 81 -6.97 -15.98 -9.09
CA TRP A 81 -6.59 -16.62 -7.82
C TRP A 81 -6.75 -15.63 -6.64
N THR A 82 -6.29 -14.39 -6.80
CA THR A 82 -6.42 -13.36 -5.76
C THR A 82 -7.89 -13.12 -5.41
N SER A 83 -8.77 -13.06 -6.42
CA SER A 83 -10.21 -12.84 -6.18
C SER A 83 -10.88 -14.01 -5.48
N GLU A 84 -10.53 -15.24 -5.85
CA GLU A 84 -11.07 -16.46 -5.27
C GLU A 84 -10.57 -16.66 -3.83
N TYR A 85 -9.27 -16.51 -3.59
CA TYR A 85 -8.67 -16.69 -2.26
C TYR A 85 -9.15 -15.64 -1.25
N TYR A 86 -9.17 -14.36 -1.64
CA TYR A 86 -9.60 -13.27 -0.74
C TYR A 86 -11.10 -12.97 -0.81
N PHE A 87 -11.83 -13.82 -1.51
CA PHE A 87 -13.29 -13.78 -1.62
C PHE A 87 -13.82 -12.41 -2.03
N CYS A 88 -13.24 -11.80 -3.04
CA CYS A 88 -13.64 -10.52 -3.62
C CYS A 88 -14.08 -10.64 -5.09
N ALA A 89 -14.56 -9.56 -5.67
CA ALA A 89 -14.94 -9.58 -7.10
C ALA A 89 -13.70 -9.55 -8.00
N TRP A 90 -13.69 -10.39 -9.05
CA TRP A 90 -12.57 -10.45 -9.99
C TRP A 90 -12.34 -9.13 -10.71
N GLY A 91 -13.42 -8.42 -11.11
CA GLY A 91 -13.31 -7.10 -11.72
C GLY A 91 -12.67 -6.04 -10.82
N GLU A 92 -12.88 -6.09 -9.49
CA GLU A 92 -12.19 -5.22 -8.53
C GLU A 92 -10.69 -5.53 -8.46
N THR A 93 -10.34 -6.82 -8.51
CA THR A 93 -8.92 -7.25 -8.50
C THR A 93 -8.22 -6.83 -9.78
N LEU A 94 -8.83 -7.03 -10.95
CA LEU A 94 -8.33 -6.56 -12.23
C LEU A 94 -8.14 -5.03 -12.22
N ASN A 95 -9.11 -4.28 -11.72
CA ASN A 95 -8.99 -2.82 -11.61
C ASN A 95 -7.84 -2.38 -10.68
N SER A 96 -7.57 -3.14 -9.63
CA SER A 96 -6.44 -2.87 -8.72
C SER A 96 -5.07 -3.23 -9.32
N ALA A 97 -5.05 -4.08 -10.33
CA ALA A 97 -3.84 -4.48 -11.06
C ALA A 97 -3.42 -3.49 -12.14
N ILE A 98 -4.27 -2.53 -12.48
CA ILE A 98 -4.00 -1.51 -13.50
C ILE A 98 -3.52 -0.21 -12.83
N PRO A 99 -2.56 0.52 -13.41
CA PRO A 99 -2.27 1.89 -12.98
C PRO A 99 -3.51 2.78 -13.01
N GLY A 100 -3.70 3.61 -12.00
CA GLY A 100 -4.91 4.46 -11.88
C GLY A 100 -5.22 5.31 -13.12
N GLY A 101 -4.21 5.74 -13.86
CA GLY A 101 -4.34 6.47 -15.11
C GLY A 101 -4.85 5.67 -16.32
N LEU A 102 -4.80 4.32 -16.25
CA LEU A 102 -5.33 3.39 -17.26
C LEU A 102 -6.73 2.88 -16.90
N ALA A 103 -7.16 3.05 -15.66
CA ALA A 103 -8.50 2.64 -15.24
C ALA A 103 -9.56 3.42 -16.05
N LEU A 104 -10.47 2.67 -16.65
CA LEU A 104 -11.56 3.26 -17.42
C LEU A 104 -12.43 4.15 -16.53
N ARG A 105 -12.40 5.43 -16.77
CA ARG A 105 -13.29 6.40 -16.14
C ARG A 105 -14.34 6.84 -17.17
N LEU A 106 -15.59 6.52 -16.87
CA LEU A 106 -16.72 7.05 -17.59
C LEU A 106 -17.12 8.37 -16.96
N ARG A 107 -17.10 9.46 -17.72
CA ARG A 107 -17.72 10.70 -17.32
C ARG A 107 -19.18 10.63 -17.77
N THR A 108 -20.09 10.43 -16.83
CA THR A 108 -21.52 10.60 -17.08
C THR A 108 -21.84 12.08 -16.99
N THR A 109 -22.31 12.65 -18.10
CA THR A 109 -22.77 14.02 -18.18
C THR A 109 -24.28 14.00 -18.35
N TYR A 110 -24.96 14.85 -17.61
CA TYR A 110 -26.38 15.08 -17.67
C TYR A 110 -26.66 16.35 -18.46
N THR A 111 -27.49 16.24 -19.51
CA THR A 111 -27.86 17.36 -20.39
C THR A 111 -29.37 17.45 -20.47
N PRO A 112 -30.01 18.54 -20.03
CA PRO A 112 -31.43 18.74 -20.22
C PRO A 112 -31.82 18.79 -21.70
N ASN A 113 -32.91 18.18 -22.06
CA ASN A 113 -33.48 18.22 -23.40
C ASN A 113 -34.18 19.57 -23.73
N SER A 114 -34.42 20.38 -22.69
CA SER A 114 -34.95 21.75 -22.75
C SER A 114 -34.02 22.64 -21.88
N SER A 115 -34.30 23.94 -21.79
CA SER A 115 -33.52 24.80 -20.90
C SER A 115 -33.55 24.26 -19.47
N SER A 116 -32.40 24.30 -18.79
CA SER A 116 -32.27 23.81 -17.39
C SER A 116 -33.28 24.42 -16.41
N SER A 117 -33.76 25.64 -16.70
CA SER A 117 -34.75 26.35 -15.92
C SER A 117 -36.18 25.77 -16.07
N SER A 118 -36.47 24.94 -17.06
CA SER A 118 -37.77 24.33 -17.32
C SER A 118 -37.91 22.89 -16.82
N LEU A 119 -36.93 22.37 -16.09
CA LEU A 119 -36.98 21.02 -15.53
C LEU A 119 -38.09 20.91 -14.47
N PRO A 120 -38.98 19.87 -14.52
CA PRO A 120 -40.02 19.66 -13.55
C PRO A 120 -39.51 19.49 -12.12
N ARG A 121 -40.16 20.12 -11.13
CA ARG A 121 -39.76 20.06 -9.70
C ARG A 121 -38.36 20.59 -9.39
N LEU A 122 -37.85 21.47 -10.22
CA LEU A 122 -36.53 22.08 -10.02
C LEU A 122 -36.44 22.83 -8.69
N ASP A 123 -37.54 23.50 -8.29
CA ASP A 123 -37.72 24.22 -7.04
C ASP A 123 -37.78 23.33 -5.78
N GLN A 124 -37.91 22.04 -5.98
CA GLN A 124 -37.96 21.06 -4.89
C GLN A 124 -36.56 20.46 -4.55
N LEU A 125 -35.51 20.82 -5.29
CA LEU A 125 -34.16 20.43 -5.00
C LEU A 125 -33.61 21.18 -3.79
N SER A 126 -32.68 20.56 -3.09
CA SER A 126 -31.85 21.22 -2.09
C SER A 126 -31.00 22.33 -2.72
N GLU A 127 -30.55 23.28 -1.90
CA GLU A 127 -29.90 24.52 -2.37
C GLU A 127 -28.66 24.27 -3.26
N ALA A 128 -27.83 23.29 -2.89
CA ALA A 128 -26.59 23.04 -3.60
C ALA A 128 -26.79 22.39 -4.99
N PRO A 129 -27.59 21.30 -5.18
CA PRO A 129 -27.97 20.80 -6.51
C PRO A 129 -28.70 21.82 -7.36
N LEU A 130 -29.60 22.62 -6.76
CA LEU A 130 -30.31 23.69 -7.46
C LEU A 130 -29.33 24.75 -8.00
N SER A 131 -28.38 25.17 -7.19
CA SER A 131 -27.31 26.12 -7.59
C SER A 131 -26.43 25.56 -8.71
N LEU A 132 -26.11 24.27 -8.68
CA LEU A 132 -25.34 23.60 -9.73
C LEU A 132 -26.07 23.69 -11.08
N ILE A 133 -27.35 23.32 -11.12
CA ILE A 133 -28.14 23.30 -12.37
C ILE A 133 -28.38 24.70 -12.92
N ARG A 134 -28.52 25.72 -12.05
CA ARG A 134 -28.70 27.12 -12.47
C ARG A 134 -27.43 27.76 -13.04
N LYS A 135 -26.25 27.25 -12.67
CA LYS A 135 -24.97 27.78 -13.11
C LYS A 135 -24.50 27.25 -14.47
N GLN A 136 -24.98 26.07 -14.87
CA GLN A 136 -24.51 25.41 -16.07
C GLN A 136 -25.60 24.54 -16.71
N ASP A 137 -25.68 24.55 -18.02
CA ASP A 137 -26.67 23.78 -18.80
C ASP A 137 -26.37 22.29 -18.82
N THR A 138 -25.16 21.88 -18.50
CA THR A 138 -24.75 20.48 -18.43
C THR A 138 -23.91 20.27 -17.18
N TRP A 139 -24.15 19.18 -16.46
CA TRP A 139 -23.38 18.83 -15.26
C TRP A 139 -22.97 17.37 -15.25
N THR A 140 -21.90 17.07 -14.57
CA THR A 140 -21.38 15.69 -14.45
C THR A 140 -21.96 14.99 -13.21
N GLN A 141 -21.97 13.66 -13.24
CA GLN A 141 -22.33 12.87 -12.06
C GLN A 141 -21.45 13.19 -10.85
N GLN A 142 -20.17 13.52 -11.06
CA GLN A 142 -19.28 13.90 -9.98
C GLN A 142 -19.63 15.26 -9.37
N GLU A 143 -20.00 16.24 -10.17
CA GLU A 143 -20.45 17.55 -9.70
C GLU A 143 -21.76 17.42 -8.94
N TRP A 144 -22.71 16.63 -9.44
CA TRP A 144 -23.92 16.29 -8.72
C TRP A 144 -23.65 15.69 -7.35
N LEU A 145 -22.79 14.67 -7.27
CA LEU A 145 -22.44 14.01 -5.99
C LEU A 145 -21.69 14.94 -5.03
N LYS A 146 -20.87 15.88 -5.53
CA LYS A 146 -20.18 16.88 -4.71
C LYS A 146 -21.15 17.86 -4.01
N CYS A 147 -22.33 18.06 -4.57
CA CYS A 147 -23.39 18.85 -3.94
C CYS A 147 -24.05 18.13 -2.73
N ASN A 148 -23.63 16.89 -2.43
CA ASN A 148 -24.17 16.07 -1.35
C ASN A 148 -25.71 15.95 -1.39
N PRO A 149 -26.31 15.53 -2.55
CA PRO A 149 -27.75 15.47 -2.74
C PRO A 149 -28.40 14.48 -1.79
N ASP A 150 -29.59 14.81 -1.30
CA ASP A 150 -30.39 13.93 -0.45
C ASP A 150 -31.15 12.87 -1.28
N GLU A 151 -31.93 12.01 -0.61
CA GLU A 151 -32.68 10.96 -1.31
C GLU A 151 -33.82 11.56 -2.20
N ARG A 152 -34.37 12.71 -1.82
CA ARG A 152 -35.35 13.43 -2.61
C ARG A 152 -34.75 14.00 -3.89
N ASP A 153 -33.58 14.61 -3.81
CA ASP A 153 -32.80 15.11 -4.96
C ASP A 153 -32.50 13.98 -5.95
N HIS A 154 -32.09 12.83 -5.43
CA HIS A 154 -31.86 11.64 -6.25
C HIS A 154 -33.15 11.09 -6.90
N GLN A 155 -34.31 11.16 -6.23
CA GLN A 155 -35.60 10.78 -6.80
C GLN A 155 -36.01 11.71 -7.93
N ILE A 156 -35.80 13.01 -7.77
CA ILE A 156 -36.07 14.01 -8.80
C ILE A 156 -35.22 13.75 -10.04
N LEU A 157 -33.88 13.56 -9.86
CA LEU A 157 -33.01 13.24 -10.97
C LEU A 157 -33.40 11.94 -11.69
N ARG A 158 -33.76 10.90 -10.94
CA ARG A 158 -34.29 9.65 -11.54
C ARG A 158 -35.59 9.88 -12.33
N GLY A 159 -36.49 10.73 -11.82
CA GLY A 159 -37.68 11.13 -12.53
C GLY A 159 -37.42 11.84 -13.85
N TRP A 160 -36.43 12.75 -13.88
CA TRP A 160 -36.01 13.43 -15.10
C TRP A 160 -35.42 12.47 -16.14
N LEU A 161 -34.64 11.49 -15.68
CA LEU A 161 -34.06 10.48 -16.56
C LEU A 161 -35.10 9.50 -17.10
N ALA A 162 -36.07 9.10 -16.28
CA ALA A 162 -37.13 8.19 -16.68
C ALA A 162 -38.10 8.84 -17.68
N ASN A 163 -38.35 10.14 -17.57
CA ASN A 163 -39.25 10.92 -18.44
C ASN A 163 -38.51 11.62 -19.59
N GLU A 164 -37.24 11.26 -19.82
CA GLU A 164 -36.38 11.83 -20.88
C GLU A 164 -36.26 13.38 -20.81
N ASN A 165 -36.46 13.99 -19.66
CA ASN A 165 -36.24 15.44 -19.48
C ASN A 165 -34.76 15.78 -19.46
N VAL A 166 -33.94 14.82 -19.06
CA VAL A 166 -32.46 14.91 -19.02
C VAL A 166 -31.87 13.70 -19.74
N GLN A 167 -31.01 13.94 -20.68
CA GLN A 167 -30.24 12.89 -21.37
C GLN A 167 -28.92 12.63 -20.62
N THR A 168 -28.51 11.37 -20.62
CA THR A 168 -27.18 10.99 -20.17
C THR A 168 -26.27 10.75 -21.37
N SER A 169 -25.16 11.46 -21.42
CA SER A 169 -24.05 11.09 -22.28
C SER A 169 -22.92 10.48 -21.45
N HIS A 170 -22.36 9.39 -21.96
CA HIS A 170 -21.22 8.73 -21.34
C HIS A 170 -20.00 8.99 -22.20
N LEU A 171 -19.16 9.93 -21.78
CA LEU A 171 -17.87 10.17 -22.41
C LEU A 171 -16.86 9.24 -21.77
N LEU A 172 -16.25 8.37 -22.56
CA LEU A 172 -15.02 7.72 -22.17
C LEU A 172 -13.99 8.83 -21.96
N LEU A 173 -13.72 9.15 -20.71
CA LEU A 173 -12.50 9.87 -20.40
C LEU A 173 -11.38 8.88 -20.72
N GLY A 174 -10.81 9.01 -21.92
CA GLY A 174 -9.63 8.25 -22.27
C GLY A 174 -8.59 8.34 -21.19
N GLN A 175 -7.71 7.38 -21.16
CA GLN A 175 -6.60 7.27 -20.20
C GLN A 175 -6.09 8.66 -19.79
N ASN A 176 -6.25 9.04 -18.51
CA ASN A 176 -5.75 10.33 -17.99
C ASN A 176 -4.23 10.45 -18.16
N ALA A 177 -3.56 9.32 -18.26
CA ALA A 177 -2.14 9.21 -18.49
C ALA A 177 -1.88 8.92 -19.98
N LYS A 178 -1.58 9.98 -20.73
CA LYS A 178 -1.08 9.84 -22.10
C LYS A 178 0.45 9.76 -22.09
N ALA A 179 0.98 9.00 -23.05
CA ALA A 179 2.42 9.00 -23.31
C ALA A 179 2.90 10.45 -23.52
N LYS A 180 3.99 10.82 -22.85
CA LYS A 180 4.62 12.13 -23.08
C LYS A 180 5.35 12.06 -24.41
N MET A 181 4.89 12.82 -25.39
CA MET A 181 5.55 12.96 -26.67
C MET A 181 6.38 14.25 -26.63
N GLU A 182 7.64 14.15 -27.03
CA GLU A 182 8.51 15.30 -27.18
C GLU A 182 8.94 15.43 -28.62
N ARG A 183 9.03 16.69 -29.10
CA ARG A 183 9.52 16.99 -30.43
C ARG A 183 11.04 16.87 -30.43
N TRP A 184 11.55 16.07 -31.36
CA TRP A 184 12.96 15.84 -31.60
C TRP A 184 13.37 16.34 -32.97
N VAL A 185 14.64 16.71 -33.11
CA VAL A 185 15.28 17.18 -34.31
C VAL A 185 16.32 16.15 -34.72
N ARG A 186 16.25 15.70 -35.98
CA ARG A 186 17.21 14.77 -36.56
C ARG A 186 17.96 15.44 -37.72
N LEU A 187 19.28 15.32 -37.72
CA LEU A 187 20.13 15.74 -38.83
C LEU A 187 20.00 14.77 -40.00
N LEU A 188 19.67 15.27 -41.19
CA LEU A 188 19.53 14.46 -42.41
C LEU A 188 20.76 14.54 -43.33
N LYS A 189 21.43 15.70 -43.40
CA LYS A 189 22.58 15.94 -44.25
C LYS A 189 23.72 16.52 -43.44
N VAL A 190 24.88 15.92 -43.55
CA VAL A 190 26.12 16.34 -42.85
C VAL A 190 26.99 17.28 -43.68
N ASP A 191 26.56 17.62 -44.91
CA ASP A 191 27.40 18.31 -45.87
C ASP A 191 27.70 19.77 -45.56
N GLU A 192 29.00 20.07 -45.56
CA GLU A 192 29.65 21.36 -45.67
C GLU A 192 29.32 22.43 -44.64
N LEU A 193 29.71 22.18 -43.42
CA LEU A 193 29.97 23.23 -42.43
C LEU A 193 31.23 24.02 -42.86
N LYS A 194 31.08 25.04 -43.67
CA LYS A 194 32.10 26.08 -43.81
C LYS A 194 32.27 26.75 -42.44
N LYS A 195 33.34 26.44 -41.74
CA LYS A 195 33.69 27.10 -40.45
C LYS A 195 33.82 28.59 -40.72
N SER A 196 32.84 29.35 -40.31
CA SER A 196 32.89 30.81 -40.34
C SER A 196 33.87 31.32 -39.30
N ALA A 197 34.85 32.08 -39.69
CA ALA A 197 35.84 32.71 -38.84
C ALA A 197 35.30 33.92 -38.03
N LYS A 198 33.97 34.08 -37.93
CA LYS A 198 33.33 35.20 -37.25
C LYS A 198 33.33 35.00 -35.72
N ARG A 199 33.62 36.08 -34.98
CA ARG A 199 33.67 36.13 -33.49
C ARG A 199 32.33 35.83 -32.80
N ARG A 200 31.21 35.80 -33.50
CA ARG A 200 29.87 35.45 -33.04
C ARG A 200 29.22 34.45 -34.05
N LYS A 201 29.05 33.22 -33.60
CA LYS A 201 28.39 32.16 -34.36
C LYS A 201 26.91 32.49 -34.57
N SER A 202 26.41 32.26 -35.79
CA SER A 202 24.98 32.37 -36.11
C SER A 202 24.19 31.28 -35.41
N LYS A 203 22.89 31.49 -35.14
CA LYS A 203 22.00 30.47 -34.54
C LYS A 203 22.03 29.16 -35.33
N ARG A 204 22.16 29.24 -36.63
CA ARG A 204 22.29 28.10 -37.54
C ARG A 204 23.55 27.27 -37.23
N GLU A 205 24.68 27.92 -37.11
CA GLU A 205 25.96 27.25 -36.75
C GLU A 205 25.91 26.61 -35.39
N GLN A 206 25.29 27.30 -34.40
CA GLN A 206 25.10 26.74 -33.02
C GLN A 206 24.23 25.47 -33.06
N ILE A 207 23.13 25.45 -33.83
CA ILE A 207 22.26 24.30 -33.98
C ILE A 207 23.00 23.14 -34.64
N PHE A 208 23.79 23.42 -35.74
CA PHE A 208 24.57 22.38 -36.39
C PHE A 208 25.66 21.79 -35.51
N GLU A 209 26.32 22.59 -34.68
CA GLU A 209 27.29 22.07 -33.71
C GLU A 209 26.65 21.09 -32.72
N ILE A 210 25.48 21.47 -32.15
CA ILE A 210 24.72 20.57 -31.23
C ILE A 210 24.32 19.27 -31.99
N LEU A 211 23.87 19.36 -33.22
CA LEU A 211 23.47 18.22 -34.04
C LEU A 211 24.67 17.41 -34.59
N ALA A 212 25.86 18.01 -34.70
CA ALA A 212 27.08 17.28 -35.04
C ALA A 212 27.61 16.44 -33.86
N GLU A 213 27.45 16.96 -32.61
CA GLU A 213 27.76 16.20 -31.41
C GLU A 213 26.77 15.03 -31.23
N ASN A 214 25.49 15.29 -31.43
CA ASN A 214 24.42 14.30 -31.34
C ASN A 214 23.45 14.49 -32.55
N PRO A 215 23.44 13.56 -33.51
CA PRO A 215 22.60 13.66 -34.70
C PRO A 215 21.10 13.73 -34.47
N THR A 216 20.67 13.47 -33.20
CA THR A 216 19.27 13.48 -32.79
C THR A 216 19.17 14.13 -31.44
N VAL A 217 18.56 15.31 -31.32
CA VAL A 217 18.48 16.12 -30.10
C VAL A 217 17.03 16.55 -29.84
N CYS A 218 16.65 16.63 -28.55
CA CYS A 218 15.34 17.14 -28.17
C CYS A 218 15.22 18.63 -28.48
N TRP A 219 14.03 19.05 -28.89
CA TRP A 219 13.72 20.46 -29.16
C TRP A 219 13.98 21.35 -27.92
N SER A 220 13.63 20.88 -26.74
CA SER A 220 13.86 21.62 -25.49
C SER A 220 15.34 21.87 -25.19
N ASP A 221 16.21 20.89 -25.50
CA ASP A 221 17.65 21.01 -25.29
C ASP A 221 18.29 22.00 -26.25
N ILE A 222 17.80 22.05 -27.47
CA ILE A 222 18.22 23.09 -28.42
C ILE A 222 17.75 24.46 -27.93
N GLN A 223 16.52 24.58 -27.39
CA GLN A 223 16.01 25.84 -26.86
C GLN A 223 16.79 26.34 -25.63
N SER A 224 17.29 25.45 -24.81
CA SER A 224 18.09 25.82 -23.63
C SER A 224 19.50 26.33 -23.98
N ARG A 225 20.06 25.84 -25.10
CA ARG A 225 21.43 26.18 -25.55
C ARG A 225 21.48 27.30 -26.59
N VAL A 226 20.42 27.48 -27.38
CA VAL A 226 20.33 28.47 -28.46
C VAL A 226 19.16 29.41 -28.21
N ASN A 227 19.42 30.70 -28.13
CA ASN A 227 18.37 31.69 -27.89
C ASN A 227 17.41 31.80 -29.08
N THR A 228 16.11 31.57 -28.84
CA THR A 228 15.04 31.61 -29.86
C THR A 228 15.34 30.84 -31.17
N PRO A 229 15.54 29.49 -31.10
CA PRO A 229 15.99 28.72 -32.28
C PRO A 229 14.87 28.43 -33.29
N SER A 230 13.60 28.72 -32.99
CA SER A 230 12.43 28.24 -33.74
C SER A 230 12.42 28.63 -35.22
N GLN A 231 12.82 29.87 -35.57
CA GLN A 231 12.88 30.31 -36.98
C GLN A 231 14.05 29.65 -37.71
N ALA A 232 15.22 29.52 -37.07
CA ALA A 232 16.38 28.88 -37.64
C ALA A 232 16.11 27.37 -37.91
N LEU A 233 15.45 26.68 -36.97
CA LEU A 233 15.06 25.29 -37.15
C LEU A 233 14.02 25.08 -38.25
N LYS A 234 13.01 25.95 -38.36
CA LYS A 234 12.06 25.89 -39.50
C LYS A 234 12.76 26.04 -40.85
N LYS A 235 13.66 27.02 -40.97
CA LYS A 235 14.42 27.26 -42.20
C LYS A 235 15.33 26.08 -42.54
N LEU A 236 16.00 25.47 -41.56
CA LEU A 236 16.83 24.29 -41.75
C LEU A 236 16.01 23.05 -42.20
N LYS A 237 14.75 22.93 -41.74
CA LYS A 237 13.83 21.89 -42.22
C LYS A 237 13.40 22.16 -43.66
N GLU A 238 13.03 23.39 -44.02
CA GLU A 238 12.65 23.79 -45.40
C GLU A 238 13.82 23.57 -46.38
N GLU A 239 15.05 23.80 -45.95
CA GLU A 239 16.27 23.54 -46.71
C GLU A 239 16.68 22.03 -46.75
N GLY A 240 15.94 21.14 -46.03
CA GLY A 240 16.15 19.69 -46.02
C GLY A 240 17.38 19.20 -45.24
N TYR A 241 17.93 20.02 -44.34
CA TYR A 241 19.06 19.62 -43.47
C TYR A 241 18.64 18.84 -42.25
N ILE A 242 17.44 19.11 -41.73
CA ILE A 242 16.90 18.47 -40.53
C ILE A 242 15.46 18.04 -40.76
N ASP A 243 15.01 17.08 -39.93
CA ASP A 243 13.60 16.74 -39.84
C ASP A 243 13.12 16.74 -38.40
N PHE A 244 11.82 16.99 -38.21
CA PHE A 244 11.15 16.93 -36.90
C PHE A 244 10.36 15.65 -36.79
N PHE A 245 10.50 14.99 -35.67
CA PHE A 245 9.67 13.84 -35.32
C PHE A 245 9.27 13.88 -33.87
N GLU A 246 8.19 13.23 -33.55
CA GLU A 246 7.77 13.04 -32.17
C GLU A 246 8.34 11.74 -31.65
N LYS A 247 8.95 11.81 -30.44
CA LYS A 247 9.49 10.65 -29.77
C LYS A 247 8.83 10.54 -28.42
N ARG A 248 8.38 9.33 -28.05
CA ARG A 248 7.88 9.05 -26.72
C ARG A 248 9.01 9.18 -25.69
N VAL A 249 8.75 9.96 -24.63
CA VAL A 249 9.67 10.12 -23.49
C VAL A 249 8.98 9.63 -22.24
N TYR A 250 9.66 8.79 -21.50
CA TYR A 250 9.13 8.23 -20.26
C TYR A 250 9.47 9.15 -19.08
N ARG A 251 8.43 9.57 -18.32
CA ARG A 251 8.61 10.27 -17.03
C ARG A 251 9.21 9.28 -16.05
N ARG A 252 10.10 9.76 -15.17
CA ARG A 252 10.74 8.94 -14.15
C ARG A 252 10.38 9.49 -12.78
N PHE A 253 10.19 8.59 -11.82
CA PHE A 253 9.86 8.93 -10.44
C PHE A 253 10.94 9.79 -9.75
N ILE A 254 12.21 9.53 -10.04
CA ILE A 254 13.33 10.34 -9.54
C ILE A 254 13.86 11.16 -10.70
N GLU A 255 13.69 12.49 -10.59
CA GLU A 255 14.26 13.44 -11.55
C GLU A 255 15.78 13.49 -11.37
N GLY A 256 16.50 13.62 -12.46
CA GLY A 256 17.95 13.73 -12.51
C GLY A 256 18.62 12.69 -13.42
N GLU A 257 19.91 12.79 -13.54
CA GLU A 257 20.73 11.82 -14.26
C GLU A 257 20.72 10.48 -13.52
N LEU A 258 20.78 9.38 -14.30
CA LEU A 258 20.98 8.07 -13.71
C LEU A 258 22.32 8.06 -12.96
N PRO A 259 22.39 7.45 -11.76
CA PRO A 259 23.66 7.33 -11.05
C PRO A 259 24.66 6.57 -11.91
N GLN A 260 25.95 6.92 -11.77
CA GLN A 260 27.01 6.16 -12.41
C GLN A 260 26.93 4.70 -11.99
N ILE A 261 27.20 3.81 -12.94
CA ILE A 261 27.17 2.36 -12.66
C ILE A 261 28.35 2.03 -11.76
N GLU A 262 28.06 1.48 -10.62
CA GLU A 262 29.02 1.05 -9.61
C GLU A 262 29.25 -0.47 -9.69
N ALA A 263 30.42 -0.93 -9.29
CA ALA A 263 30.71 -2.36 -9.14
C ALA A 263 29.90 -2.98 -8.00
N PHE A 264 29.60 -4.26 -8.12
CA PHE A 264 29.01 -5.03 -7.01
C PHE A 264 30.01 -5.18 -5.88
N GLN A 265 29.53 -5.11 -4.65
CA GLN A 265 30.34 -5.36 -3.48
C GLN A 265 30.58 -6.87 -3.31
N ASP A 266 31.76 -7.24 -2.80
CA ASP A 266 32.04 -8.63 -2.50
C ASP A 266 31.16 -9.14 -1.36
N LEU A 267 30.63 -10.33 -1.55
CA LEU A 267 29.83 -11.00 -0.53
C LEU A 267 30.74 -11.58 0.56
N ASN A 268 30.36 -11.38 1.82
CA ASN A 268 30.97 -12.11 2.91
C ASN A 268 30.61 -13.61 2.86
N GLN A 269 31.25 -14.42 3.71
CA GLN A 269 31.05 -15.87 3.67
C GLN A 269 29.61 -16.32 3.83
N GLN A 270 28.84 -15.74 4.77
CA GLN A 270 27.44 -16.10 5.00
C GLN A 270 26.56 -15.67 3.80
N GLN A 271 26.77 -14.47 3.29
CA GLN A 271 26.06 -13.97 2.10
C GLN A 271 26.37 -14.82 0.87
N LYS A 272 27.63 -15.26 0.71
CA LYS A 272 28.06 -16.11 -0.40
C LYS A 272 27.40 -17.49 -0.34
N ILE A 273 27.32 -18.10 0.84
CA ILE A 273 26.60 -19.38 1.03
C ILE A 273 25.12 -19.21 0.65
N ALA A 274 24.47 -18.16 1.16
CA ALA A 274 23.06 -17.88 0.85
C ALA A 274 22.86 -17.63 -0.66
N PHE A 275 23.75 -16.85 -1.28
CA PHE A 275 23.69 -16.56 -2.70
C PHE A 275 23.86 -17.79 -3.57
N ASN A 276 24.82 -18.67 -3.29
CA ASN A 276 25.06 -19.89 -4.07
C ASN A 276 23.83 -20.80 -4.11
N VAL A 277 23.07 -20.91 -3.00
CA VAL A 277 21.83 -21.67 -2.95
C VAL A 277 20.74 -21.02 -3.82
N LEU A 278 20.66 -19.69 -3.82
CA LEU A 278 19.74 -18.96 -4.68
C LEU A 278 20.10 -19.07 -6.16
N GLU A 279 21.38 -18.98 -6.48
CA GLU A 279 21.91 -19.14 -7.86
C GLU A 279 21.58 -20.52 -8.42
N ASP A 280 21.83 -21.59 -7.66
CA ASP A 280 21.44 -22.97 -8.01
C ASP A 280 19.94 -23.09 -8.28
N SER A 281 19.10 -22.44 -7.45
CA SER A 281 17.66 -22.43 -7.66
C SER A 281 17.23 -21.69 -8.94
N LEU A 282 17.87 -20.56 -9.24
CA LEU A 282 17.62 -19.78 -10.45
C LEU A 282 18.02 -20.51 -11.73
N GLU A 283 19.16 -21.21 -11.69
CA GLU A 283 19.65 -22.04 -12.81
C GLU A 283 18.74 -23.22 -13.09
N LYS A 284 18.24 -23.89 -12.04
CA LYS A 284 17.28 -24.99 -12.17
C LYS A 284 15.92 -24.55 -12.73
N GLY A 285 15.56 -23.28 -12.55
CA GLY A 285 14.32 -22.72 -13.10
C GLY A 285 13.05 -23.37 -12.54
N ALA A 286 13.09 -23.85 -11.29
CA ALA A 286 11.95 -24.45 -10.60
C ALA A 286 11.51 -23.57 -9.42
N TYR A 287 10.21 -23.56 -9.15
CA TYR A 287 9.66 -22.85 -8.01
C TYR A 287 10.25 -23.33 -6.68
N ARG A 288 10.87 -22.43 -5.94
CA ARG A 288 11.32 -22.62 -4.56
C ARG A 288 11.13 -21.34 -3.77
N THR A 289 10.80 -21.45 -2.51
CA THR A 289 10.66 -20.30 -1.61
C THR A 289 11.70 -20.38 -0.49
N PHE A 290 12.46 -19.30 -0.34
CA PHE A 290 13.50 -19.14 0.66
C PHE A 290 13.12 -18.04 1.66
N LEU A 291 13.42 -18.28 2.94
CA LEU A 291 13.39 -17.28 3.99
C LEU A 291 14.83 -16.87 4.34
N LEU A 292 15.23 -15.66 3.95
CA LEU A 292 16.50 -15.06 4.34
C LEU A 292 16.34 -14.33 5.67
N GLU A 293 16.59 -15.06 6.75
CA GLU A 293 16.62 -14.53 8.10
C GLU A 293 17.98 -13.85 8.34
N GLY A 294 17.98 -12.54 8.55
CA GLY A 294 19.23 -11.82 8.75
C GLY A 294 19.08 -10.66 9.72
N VAL A 295 19.97 -10.58 10.70
CA VAL A 295 19.98 -9.48 11.66
C VAL A 295 20.01 -8.12 10.96
N THR A 296 19.50 -7.08 11.63
CA THR A 296 19.52 -5.72 11.06
C THR A 296 20.97 -5.29 10.77
N GLY A 297 21.25 -4.91 9.52
CA GLY A 297 22.61 -4.57 9.09
C GLY A 297 23.47 -5.75 8.65
N SER A 298 22.88 -6.94 8.42
CA SER A 298 23.59 -8.11 7.88
C SER A 298 23.87 -8.05 6.38
N GLY A 299 23.35 -7.04 5.68
CA GLY A 299 23.52 -6.87 4.23
C GLY A 299 22.62 -7.72 3.36
N LYS A 300 21.41 -8.04 3.81
CA LYS A 300 20.37 -8.72 2.99
C LYS A 300 20.22 -8.12 1.59
N THR A 301 20.23 -6.78 1.52
CA THR A 301 20.08 -6.06 0.23
C THR A 301 21.18 -6.42 -0.77
N GLU A 302 22.40 -6.69 -0.32
CA GLU A 302 23.49 -7.08 -1.22
C GLU A 302 23.24 -8.48 -1.80
N VAL A 303 22.70 -9.41 -1.00
CA VAL A 303 22.26 -10.73 -1.49
C VAL A 303 21.16 -10.56 -2.54
N TYR A 304 20.21 -9.64 -2.33
CA TYR A 304 19.16 -9.35 -3.32
C TYR A 304 19.74 -8.84 -4.64
N LEU A 305 20.68 -7.89 -4.58
CA LEU A 305 21.33 -7.33 -5.77
C LEU A 305 22.07 -8.42 -6.58
N HIS A 306 22.79 -9.32 -5.89
CA HIS A 306 23.46 -10.44 -6.53
C HIS A 306 22.46 -11.44 -7.14
N ALA A 307 21.37 -11.77 -6.46
CA ALA A 307 20.32 -12.64 -6.97
C ALA A 307 19.64 -12.04 -8.21
N VAL A 308 19.35 -10.72 -8.21
CA VAL A 308 18.81 -10.00 -9.39
C VAL A 308 19.81 -10.04 -10.56
N ARG A 309 21.11 -9.90 -10.29
CA ARG A 309 22.14 -10.03 -11.32
C ARG A 309 22.17 -11.45 -11.92
N ALA A 310 22.11 -12.48 -11.09
CA ALA A 310 22.06 -13.88 -11.54
C ALA A 310 20.81 -14.14 -12.41
N ALA A 311 19.63 -13.72 -11.96
CA ALA A 311 18.40 -13.84 -12.74
C ALA A 311 18.52 -13.13 -14.11
N ARG A 312 19.05 -11.91 -14.12
CA ARG A 312 19.31 -11.16 -15.38
C ARG A 312 20.25 -11.88 -16.32
N ASN A 313 21.33 -12.46 -15.82
CA ASN A 313 22.30 -13.20 -16.63
C ASN A 313 21.66 -14.42 -17.30
N LEU A 314 20.61 -14.99 -16.69
CA LEU A 314 19.78 -16.05 -17.26
C LEU A 314 18.65 -15.52 -18.17
N GLY A 315 18.64 -14.21 -18.49
CA GLY A 315 17.59 -13.60 -19.33
C GLY A 315 16.22 -13.52 -18.64
N LYS A 316 16.17 -13.65 -17.31
CA LYS A 316 14.92 -13.59 -16.51
C LYS A 316 14.73 -12.22 -15.89
N SER A 317 13.48 -11.83 -15.69
CA SER A 317 13.14 -10.60 -15.00
C SER A 317 12.94 -10.81 -13.50
N SER A 318 13.00 -9.70 -12.75
CA SER A 318 12.95 -9.71 -11.29
C SER A 318 11.93 -8.72 -10.74
N LEU A 319 11.17 -9.16 -9.73
CA LEU A 319 10.26 -8.33 -8.95
C LEU A 319 10.80 -8.18 -7.53
N VAL A 320 10.96 -6.94 -7.07
CA VAL A 320 11.39 -6.63 -5.70
C VAL A 320 10.29 -5.86 -5.00
N LEU A 321 9.62 -6.50 -4.06
CA LEU A 321 8.59 -5.88 -3.23
C LEU A 321 9.22 -5.35 -1.94
N VAL A 322 8.88 -4.12 -1.60
CA VAL A 322 9.31 -3.47 -0.38
C VAL A 322 8.13 -2.77 0.30
N PRO A 323 8.12 -2.62 1.65
CA PRO A 323 7.12 -1.78 2.31
C PRO A 323 7.15 -0.36 1.76
N GLU A 324 5.99 0.27 1.59
CA GLU A 324 5.88 1.59 0.95
C GLU A 324 6.80 2.65 1.58
N ILE A 325 6.90 2.65 2.91
CA ILE A 325 7.78 3.56 3.66
C ILE A 325 9.28 3.22 3.54
N SER A 326 9.62 2.01 3.09
CA SER A 326 11.00 1.56 2.85
C SER A 326 11.46 1.85 1.42
N LEU A 327 10.53 2.23 0.53
CA LEU A 327 10.83 2.61 -0.85
C LEU A 327 11.45 4.02 -0.90
N THR A 328 12.66 4.11 -0.40
CA THR A 328 13.38 5.38 -0.33
C THR A 328 14.21 5.62 -1.59
N PRO A 329 14.52 6.88 -1.92
CA PRO A 329 15.44 7.20 -3.01
C PRO A 329 16.79 6.46 -2.88
N GLN A 330 17.28 6.24 -1.66
CA GLN A 330 18.51 5.51 -1.39
C GLN A 330 18.44 4.04 -1.84
N LEU A 331 17.34 3.34 -1.53
CA LEU A 331 17.14 1.96 -1.98
C LEU A 331 17.06 1.90 -3.51
N VAL A 332 16.25 2.77 -4.11
CA VAL A 332 16.11 2.84 -5.58
C VAL A 332 17.47 3.14 -6.24
N ASN A 333 18.24 4.08 -5.69
CA ASN A 333 19.56 4.43 -6.22
C ASN A 333 20.56 3.27 -6.11
N ARG A 334 20.50 2.44 -5.05
CA ARG A 334 21.33 1.22 -4.95
C ARG A 334 21.09 0.25 -6.10
N PHE A 335 19.85 0.09 -6.53
CA PHE A 335 19.51 -0.74 -7.70
C PHE A 335 19.88 -0.03 -9.01
N ARG A 336 19.58 1.25 -9.15
CA ARG A 336 19.90 2.01 -10.36
C ARG A 336 21.40 2.16 -10.59
N SER A 337 22.21 2.28 -9.53
CA SER A 337 23.68 2.30 -9.65
C SER A 337 24.28 0.94 -10.04
N ARG A 338 23.51 -0.15 -10.01
CA ARG A 338 23.96 -1.48 -10.46
C ARG A 338 23.35 -1.89 -11.80
N PHE A 339 22.11 -1.49 -12.07
CA PHE A 339 21.33 -1.99 -13.21
C PHE A 339 20.88 -0.88 -14.18
N GLY A 340 21.16 0.36 -13.87
CA GLY A 340 20.84 1.52 -14.72
C GLY A 340 19.37 1.63 -15.05
N ASP A 341 19.08 1.78 -16.32
CA ASP A 341 17.74 2.01 -16.87
C ASP A 341 16.85 0.76 -16.93
N LEU A 342 17.39 -0.40 -16.56
CA LEU A 342 16.59 -1.64 -16.49
C LEU A 342 15.64 -1.65 -15.27
N VAL A 343 15.80 -0.69 -14.35
CA VAL A 343 14.98 -0.58 -13.13
C VAL A 343 13.78 0.32 -13.35
N ALA A 344 12.59 -0.23 -13.14
CA ALA A 344 11.32 0.50 -13.01
C ALA A 344 10.86 0.57 -11.56
N VAL A 345 10.23 1.69 -11.18
CA VAL A 345 9.72 1.91 -9.82
C VAL A 345 8.20 2.07 -9.86
N LEU A 346 7.47 1.32 -9.00
CA LEU A 346 6.01 1.35 -8.96
C LEU A 346 5.49 1.50 -7.52
N HIS A 347 4.87 2.64 -7.20
CA HIS A 347 4.23 2.86 -5.88
C HIS A 347 3.10 3.90 -5.92
N SER A 348 2.33 3.99 -4.83
CA SER A 348 1.12 4.82 -4.72
C SER A 348 1.39 6.33 -4.75
N GLY A 349 2.57 6.78 -4.32
CA GLY A 349 2.95 8.20 -4.29
C GLY A 349 3.39 8.77 -5.64
N MET A 350 3.38 7.98 -6.72
CA MET A 350 3.66 8.46 -8.08
C MET A 350 2.43 9.12 -8.69
N ASP A 351 2.67 10.11 -9.54
CA ASP A 351 1.63 10.69 -10.38
C ASP A 351 1.12 9.65 -11.41
N ASP A 352 -0.11 9.78 -11.86
CA ASP A 352 -0.71 8.84 -12.82
C ASP A 352 0.12 8.72 -14.10
N GLY A 353 0.75 9.82 -14.56
CA GLY A 353 1.62 9.82 -15.75
C GLY A 353 2.95 9.11 -15.54
N GLU A 354 3.60 9.31 -14.40
CA GLU A 354 4.83 8.61 -14.00
C GLU A 354 4.59 7.10 -13.90
N ARG A 355 3.49 6.72 -13.23
CA ARG A 355 3.10 5.32 -13.04
C ARG A 355 2.79 4.63 -14.37
N PHE A 356 2.09 5.32 -15.27
CA PHE A 356 1.81 4.84 -16.61
C PHE A 356 3.10 4.61 -17.42
N ASP A 357 4.03 5.55 -17.36
CA ASP A 357 5.28 5.47 -18.12
C ASP A 357 6.18 4.35 -17.59
N GLU A 358 6.36 4.21 -16.27
CA GLU A 358 7.13 3.12 -15.68
C GLU A 358 6.47 1.75 -15.97
N TRP A 359 5.14 1.64 -15.82
CA TRP A 359 4.40 0.43 -16.17
C TRP A 359 4.55 0.07 -17.65
N SER A 360 4.51 1.07 -18.56
CA SER A 360 4.70 0.85 -19.98
C SER A 360 6.12 0.38 -20.30
N ARG A 361 7.15 0.87 -19.61
CA ARG A 361 8.53 0.40 -19.79
C ARG A 361 8.66 -1.07 -19.44
N VAL A 362 7.98 -1.51 -18.36
CA VAL A 362 7.94 -2.93 -17.97
C VAL A 362 7.21 -3.77 -19.01
N ARG A 363 6.01 -3.35 -19.44
CA ARG A 363 5.21 -4.05 -20.44
C ARG A 363 5.95 -4.24 -21.77
N ASN A 364 6.70 -3.22 -22.18
CA ASN A 364 7.46 -3.23 -23.43
C ASN A 364 8.81 -3.96 -23.30
N GLY A 365 9.17 -4.46 -22.10
CA GLY A 365 10.44 -5.17 -21.85
C GLY A 365 11.67 -4.25 -21.80
N ILE A 366 11.48 -2.92 -21.72
CA ILE A 366 12.57 -1.95 -21.55
C ILE A 366 13.13 -2.05 -20.14
N ALA A 367 12.27 -2.21 -19.14
CA ALA A 367 12.64 -2.46 -17.75
C ALA A 367 12.31 -3.91 -17.39
N THR A 368 13.32 -4.64 -16.92
CA THR A 368 13.22 -6.05 -16.54
C THR A 368 13.32 -6.26 -15.03
N ILE A 369 13.56 -5.20 -14.27
CA ILE A 369 13.63 -5.20 -12.82
C ILE A 369 12.60 -4.21 -12.30
N VAL A 370 11.61 -4.69 -11.55
CA VAL A 370 10.60 -3.84 -10.92
C VAL A 370 10.85 -3.77 -9.43
N ILE A 371 10.92 -2.55 -8.89
CA ILE A 371 10.93 -2.31 -7.45
C ILE A 371 9.65 -1.57 -7.11
N GLY A 372 8.92 -2.05 -6.10
CA GLY A 372 7.69 -1.37 -5.75
C GLY A 372 7.06 -1.82 -4.44
N ALA A 373 6.00 -1.09 -4.08
CA ALA A 373 5.16 -1.45 -2.97
C ALA A 373 4.24 -2.64 -3.33
N ARG A 374 3.38 -3.03 -2.42
CA ARG A 374 2.44 -4.15 -2.55
C ARG A 374 1.81 -4.30 -3.94
N SER A 375 1.32 -3.21 -4.55
CA SER A 375 0.64 -3.25 -5.85
C SER A 375 1.56 -3.60 -7.03
N ALA A 376 2.88 -3.49 -6.86
CA ALA A 376 3.84 -3.90 -7.89
C ALA A 376 3.81 -5.41 -8.18
N VAL A 377 3.16 -6.21 -7.32
CA VAL A 377 2.92 -7.64 -7.57
C VAL A 377 2.16 -7.89 -8.88
N PHE A 378 1.39 -6.92 -9.36
CA PHE A 378 0.65 -6.99 -10.63
C PHE A 378 1.39 -6.33 -11.81
N SER A 379 2.69 -6.05 -11.69
CA SER A 379 3.47 -5.49 -12.80
C SER A 379 3.58 -6.47 -13.99
N PRO A 380 3.49 -6.00 -15.25
CA PRO A 380 3.46 -6.86 -16.44
C PRO A 380 4.88 -7.31 -16.86
N LEU A 381 5.64 -7.88 -15.91
CA LEU A 381 6.94 -8.46 -16.17
C LEU A 381 6.82 -9.69 -17.07
N LYS A 382 7.68 -9.81 -18.06
CA LYS A 382 7.81 -10.99 -18.92
C LYS A 382 8.93 -11.86 -18.43
N ASN A 383 8.81 -13.18 -18.56
CA ASN A 383 9.84 -14.15 -18.18
C ASN A 383 10.34 -13.96 -16.73
N LEU A 384 9.41 -13.92 -15.79
CA LEU A 384 9.70 -13.72 -14.36
C LEU A 384 10.47 -14.92 -13.80
N GLY A 385 11.64 -14.69 -13.20
CA GLY A 385 12.46 -15.76 -12.62
C GLY A 385 12.80 -15.54 -11.15
N LEU A 386 12.67 -14.30 -10.65
CA LEU A 386 12.98 -13.98 -9.25
C LEU A 386 11.94 -13.03 -8.67
N ILE A 387 11.47 -13.35 -7.48
CA ILE A 387 10.68 -12.45 -6.65
C ILE A 387 11.39 -12.27 -5.30
N VAL A 388 11.70 -11.04 -4.94
CA VAL A 388 12.24 -10.67 -3.63
C VAL A 388 11.18 -9.90 -2.86
N ILE A 389 10.96 -10.26 -1.60
CA ILE A 389 10.03 -9.56 -0.70
C ILE A 389 10.82 -9.15 0.54
N ASP A 390 11.20 -7.87 0.61
CA ASP A 390 11.92 -7.34 1.76
C ASP A 390 10.97 -7.01 2.90
N GLU A 391 11.43 -7.19 4.16
CA GLU A 391 10.63 -7.03 5.36
C GLU A 391 9.26 -7.76 5.25
N GLU A 392 9.28 -9.06 4.89
CA GLU A 392 8.09 -9.86 4.52
C GLU A 392 6.98 -9.85 5.57
N HIS A 393 7.35 -9.59 6.84
CA HIS A 393 6.45 -9.50 7.98
C HIS A 393 5.67 -8.18 8.06
N ASP A 394 5.97 -7.20 7.17
CA ASP A 394 5.38 -5.87 7.27
C ASP A 394 3.88 -5.88 7.03
N PRO A 395 3.06 -5.31 7.96
CA PRO A 395 1.61 -5.30 7.81
C PRO A 395 1.10 -4.46 6.62
N SER A 396 1.93 -3.62 6.00
CA SER A 396 1.55 -2.85 4.81
C SER A 396 1.34 -3.71 3.56
N TYR A 397 1.81 -4.95 3.56
CA TYR A 397 1.51 -5.91 2.50
C TYR A 397 0.05 -6.36 2.49
N LYS A 398 -0.71 -6.24 3.59
CA LYS A 398 -2.16 -6.47 3.60
C LYS A 398 -2.91 -5.21 3.18
N GLN A 399 -3.80 -5.32 2.19
CA GLN A 399 -4.65 -4.21 1.75
C GLN A 399 -5.84 -4.03 2.68
N GLY A 400 -6.08 -2.81 3.13
CA GLY A 400 -7.19 -2.50 4.04
C GLY A 400 -8.55 -2.36 3.36
N GLU A 401 -8.57 -2.09 2.04
CA GLU A 401 -9.77 -1.92 1.22
C GLU A 401 -9.89 -3.05 0.19
N SER A 402 -11.08 -3.22 -0.41
CA SER A 402 -11.29 -4.25 -1.45
C SER A 402 -10.43 -3.95 -2.70
N PRO A 403 -9.82 -4.99 -3.28
CA PRO A 403 -9.63 -6.35 -2.79
C PRO A 403 -8.64 -6.41 -1.62
N ARG A 404 -9.01 -7.10 -0.52
CA ARG A 404 -8.21 -7.17 0.71
C ARG A 404 -7.11 -8.23 0.65
N TYR A 405 -6.33 -8.23 -0.41
CA TYR A 405 -5.27 -9.21 -0.63
C TYR A 405 -4.01 -8.91 0.22
N HIS A 406 -3.19 -9.92 0.40
CA HIS A 406 -1.85 -9.81 0.97
C HIS A 406 -0.81 -9.89 -0.14
N GLY A 407 0.00 -8.84 -0.31
CA GLY A 407 0.97 -8.75 -1.40
C GLY A 407 2.06 -9.83 -1.35
N ARG A 408 2.50 -10.25 -0.15
CA ARG A 408 3.43 -11.37 0.03
C ARG A 408 2.84 -12.66 -0.53
N ASP A 409 1.62 -12.99 -0.13
CA ASP A 409 0.98 -14.26 -0.51
C ASP A 409 0.66 -14.28 -2.02
N ALA A 410 0.21 -13.12 -2.57
CA ALA A 410 0.03 -12.97 -4.01
C ALA A 410 1.35 -13.12 -4.79
N ALA A 411 2.46 -12.61 -4.23
CA ALA A 411 3.78 -12.74 -4.84
C ALA A 411 4.31 -14.19 -4.78
N ILE A 412 4.06 -14.91 -3.69
CA ILE A 412 4.40 -16.32 -3.56
C ILE A 412 3.62 -17.16 -4.59
N TYR A 413 2.30 -16.92 -4.70
CA TYR A 413 1.50 -17.59 -5.72
C TYR A 413 1.97 -17.25 -7.14
N ARG A 414 2.30 -15.99 -7.41
CA ARG A 414 2.86 -15.58 -8.70
C ARG A 414 4.18 -16.29 -9.01
N GLY A 415 5.05 -16.46 -8.00
CA GLY A 415 6.28 -17.21 -8.11
C GLY A 415 6.03 -18.69 -8.43
N PHE A 416 5.04 -19.28 -7.78
CA PHE A 416 4.61 -20.67 -8.06
C PHE A 416 4.08 -20.82 -9.50
N ALA A 417 3.21 -19.91 -9.96
CA ALA A 417 2.64 -19.95 -11.30
C ALA A 417 3.67 -19.68 -12.43
N ALA A 418 4.76 -18.98 -12.11
CA ALA A 418 5.82 -18.63 -13.06
C ALA A 418 7.09 -19.53 -12.95
N ASP A 419 7.07 -20.57 -12.15
CA ASP A 419 8.26 -21.39 -11.81
C ASP A 419 9.47 -20.53 -11.37
N ALA A 420 9.21 -19.46 -10.62
CA ALA A 420 10.22 -18.49 -10.20
C ALA A 420 10.70 -18.75 -8.77
N THR A 421 11.96 -18.41 -8.51
CA THR A 421 12.53 -18.40 -7.16
C THR A 421 11.95 -17.24 -6.36
N VAL A 422 11.45 -17.51 -5.14
CA VAL A 422 10.91 -16.51 -4.21
C VAL A 422 11.82 -16.39 -3.00
N LEU A 423 12.24 -15.15 -2.70
CA LEU A 423 13.12 -14.83 -1.57
C LEU A 423 12.40 -13.87 -0.62
N LEU A 424 12.08 -14.36 0.56
CA LEU A 424 11.48 -13.58 1.66
C LEU A 424 12.59 -13.09 2.58
N GLY A 425 12.77 -11.80 2.73
CA GLY A 425 13.80 -11.24 3.60
C GLY A 425 13.22 -10.61 4.85
N SER A 426 13.77 -10.94 6.02
CA SER A 426 13.38 -10.35 7.29
C SER A 426 14.46 -10.47 8.36
N ALA A 427 14.47 -9.51 9.30
CA ALA A 427 15.21 -9.65 10.55
C ALA A 427 14.34 -10.32 11.63
N THR A 428 13.05 -10.21 11.49
CA THR A 428 12.04 -10.71 12.42
C THR A 428 10.90 -11.34 11.61
N PRO A 429 11.09 -12.56 11.07
CA PRO A 429 10.12 -13.20 10.21
C PRO A 429 8.72 -13.26 10.82
N SER A 430 7.69 -13.33 9.97
CA SER A 430 6.33 -13.59 10.42
C SER A 430 6.19 -15.02 10.92
N LEU A 431 5.25 -15.24 11.85
CA LEU A 431 4.98 -16.60 12.36
C LEU A 431 4.49 -17.55 11.27
N GLU A 432 3.81 -17.03 10.25
CA GLU A 432 3.42 -17.80 9.07
C GLU A 432 4.63 -18.30 8.29
N SER A 433 5.63 -17.43 8.04
CA SER A 433 6.87 -17.81 7.35
C SER A 433 7.71 -18.77 8.18
N ALA A 434 7.82 -18.54 9.49
CA ALA A 434 8.51 -19.44 10.42
C ALA A 434 7.87 -20.83 10.46
N ASN A 435 6.54 -20.90 10.51
CA ASN A 435 5.80 -22.18 10.47
C ASN A 435 5.97 -22.90 9.13
N ASN A 436 6.01 -22.17 8.01
CA ASN A 436 6.26 -22.76 6.69
C ASN A 436 7.68 -23.32 6.56
N VAL A 437 8.68 -22.70 7.20
CA VAL A 437 10.03 -23.28 7.33
C VAL A 437 10.00 -24.57 8.15
N LYS A 438 9.34 -24.54 9.33
CA LYS A 438 9.20 -25.72 10.20
C LYS A 438 8.54 -26.91 9.49
N ASN A 439 7.58 -26.62 8.60
CA ASN A 439 6.87 -27.63 7.82
C ASN A 439 7.57 -28.01 6.51
N GLY A 440 8.80 -27.53 6.25
CA GLY A 440 9.57 -27.84 5.04
C GLY A 440 9.03 -27.22 3.74
N LYS A 441 8.06 -26.28 3.82
CA LYS A 441 7.55 -25.57 2.66
C LYS A 441 8.48 -24.47 2.18
N TYR A 442 9.24 -23.86 3.09
CA TYR A 442 10.25 -22.85 2.81
C TYR A 442 11.60 -23.34 3.29
N GLU A 443 12.64 -22.95 2.57
CA GLU A 443 14.02 -23.22 2.96
C GLU A 443 14.61 -21.97 3.64
N ILE A 444 15.34 -22.16 4.74
CA ILE A 444 15.88 -21.06 5.52
C ILE A 444 17.34 -20.78 5.18
N LEU A 445 17.65 -19.50 4.92
CA LEU A 445 19.01 -18.97 4.76
C LEU A 445 19.28 -17.98 5.89
N ARG A 446 20.42 -18.06 6.56
CA ARG A 446 20.72 -17.26 7.75
C ARG A 446 21.93 -16.36 7.58
N LEU A 447 21.75 -15.08 7.99
CA LEU A 447 22.81 -14.09 8.11
C LEU A 447 22.88 -13.62 9.57
N THR A 448 23.69 -14.28 10.39
CA THR A 448 23.70 -14.10 11.85
C THR A 448 24.56 -12.94 12.34
N SER A 449 25.43 -12.39 11.49
CA SER A 449 26.32 -11.31 11.84
C SER A 449 26.07 -10.03 11.05
N ARG A 450 26.34 -8.86 11.69
CA ARG A 450 26.36 -7.57 11.00
C ARG A 450 27.59 -7.44 10.09
N ILE A 451 27.47 -6.64 9.03
CA ILE A 451 28.64 -6.21 8.24
C ILE A 451 29.58 -5.48 9.20
N HIS A 452 30.88 -5.69 9.08
CA HIS A 452 31.96 -5.16 9.95
C HIS A 452 31.95 -5.72 11.38
N GLN A 453 31.26 -6.83 11.66
CA GLN A 453 31.28 -7.53 12.97
C GLN A 453 30.93 -6.64 14.20
N VAL A 454 30.17 -5.57 13.98
CA VAL A 454 29.69 -4.69 15.06
C VAL A 454 28.70 -5.45 15.93
N GLN A 455 28.91 -5.43 17.25
CA GLN A 455 28.03 -6.10 18.22
C GLN A 455 26.61 -5.50 18.19
N LEU A 456 25.63 -6.33 18.51
CA LEU A 456 24.25 -5.86 18.71
C LEU A 456 24.23 -4.93 19.93
N PRO A 457 23.34 -3.90 19.95
CA PRO A 457 23.26 -2.97 21.05
C PRO A 457 22.81 -3.66 22.35
N GLU A 458 23.34 -3.19 23.48
CA GLU A 458 22.84 -3.58 24.80
C GLU A 458 21.41 -3.08 24.98
N VAL A 459 20.48 -3.99 25.33
CA VAL A 459 19.07 -3.65 25.59
C VAL A 459 18.78 -3.81 27.08
N LYS A 460 18.30 -2.72 27.72
CA LYS A 460 17.88 -2.72 29.11
C LYS A 460 16.38 -2.44 29.21
N LEU A 461 15.66 -3.28 29.95
CA LEU A 461 14.26 -3.04 30.31
C LEU A 461 14.21 -2.22 31.61
N LEU A 462 13.41 -1.15 31.60
CA LEU A 462 13.16 -0.28 32.75
C LEU A 462 11.72 -0.49 33.22
N ASP A 463 11.56 -1.05 34.40
CA ASP A 463 10.25 -1.26 35.03
C ASP A 463 9.74 0.07 35.60
N MET A 464 8.78 0.69 34.94
CA MET A 464 8.20 1.98 35.32
C MET A 464 7.41 1.96 36.63
N LYS A 465 7.18 0.78 37.21
CA LYS A 465 6.58 0.64 38.57
C LYS A 465 7.61 0.86 39.68
N THR A 466 8.88 0.61 39.39
CA THR A 466 9.96 0.62 40.39
C THR A 466 11.01 1.71 40.13
N VAL A 467 11.19 2.13 38.87
CA VAL A 467 12.15 3.16 38.51
C VAL A 467 11.59 4.55 38.78
N ALA A 468 12.42 5.43 39.34
CA ALA A 468 12.03 6.83 39.61
C ALA A 468 11.66 7.54 38.30
N GLY A 469 10.46 8.10 38.24
CA GLY A 469 10.04 8.99 37.17
C GLY A 469 10.78 10.32 37.19
N GLN A 470 10.93 10.94 36.05
CA GLN A 470 11.51 12.27 35.96
C GLN A 470 10.51 13.34 36.44
N LYS A 471 10.93 14.25 37.32
CA LYS A 471 10.08 15.38 37.72
C LYS A 471 9.61 16.17 36.49
N GLY A 472 8.32 16.43 36.41
CA GLY A 472 7.69 17.16 35.32
C GLY A 472 7.23 16.31 34.12
N SER A 473 7.47 15.00 34.13
CA SER A 473 6.95 14.11 33.10
C SER A 473 6.68 12.70 33.62
N PRO A 474 5.47 12.15 33.46
CA PRO A 474 5.17 10.77 33.82
C PRO A 474 5.70 9.75 32.80
N TYR A 475 6.25 10.24 31.67
CA TYR A 475 6.62 9.39 30.52
C TYR A 475 8.10 9.04 30.47
N PHE A 476 8.93 9.79 31.21
CA PHE A 476 10.37 9.60 31.21
C PHE A 476 10.86 9.10 32.57
N SER A 477 11.67 8.06 32.54
CA SER A 477 12.45 7.67 33.70
C SER A 477 13.67 8.58 33.86
N SER A 478 14.13 8.79 35.10
CA SER A 478 15.35 9.56 35.35
C SER A 478 16.56 8.93 34.66
N GLU A 479 16.60 7.59 34.56
CA GLU A 479 17.70 6.88 33.88
C GLU A 479 17.74 7.19 32.36
N LEU A 480 16.56 7.26 31.69
CA LEU A 480 16.53 7.61 30.26
C LEU A 480 16.97 9.07 30.05
N VAL A 481 16.52 9.99 30.90
CA VAL A 481 16.92 11.41 30.79
C VAL A 481 18.41 11.57 31.00
N GLU A 482 19.01 10.87 31.97
CA GLU A 482 20.46 10.92 32.21
C GLU A 482 21.25 10.30 31.04
N ALA A 483 20.75 9.20 30.46
CA ALA A 483 21.37 8.62 29.28
C ALA A 483 21.34 9.58 28.08
N LEU A 484 20.24 10.30 27.85
CA LEU A 484 20.12 11.31 26.81
C LEU A 484 21.11 12.47 27.04
N ARG A 485 21.20 12.97 28.30
CA ARG A 485 22.16 14.00 28.69
C ARG A 485 23.59 13.58 28.41
N SER A 486 23.96 12.36 28.77
CA SER A 486 25.31 11.80 28.51
C SER A 486 25.63 11.78 27.01
N ARG A 487 24.66 11.49 26.15
CA ARG A 487 24.88 11.46 24.68
C ARG A 487 25.02 12.86 24.10
N LEU A 488 24.22 13.82 24.59
CA LEU A 488 24.34 15.23 24.18
C LEU A 488 25.74 15.79 24.53
N LEU A 489 26.25 15.52 25.73
CA LEU A 489 27.60 15.92 26.13
C LEU A 489 28.69 15.33 25.23
N LYS A 490 28.48 14.09 24.74
CA LYS A 490 29.40 13.41 23.82
C LYS A 490 29.19 13.83 22.35
N LYS A 491 28.25 14.72 22.05
CA LYS A 491 27.83 15.08 20.69
C LYS A 491 27.39 13.88 19.85
N GLU A 492 26.76 12.90 20.46
CA GLU A 492 26.19 11.72 19.83
C GLU A 492 24.68 11.87 19.64
N GLN A 493 24.14 11.24 18.60
CA GLN A 493 22.72 11.33 18.30
C GLN A 493 21.92 10.28 19.08
N SER A 494 20.70 10.64 19.42
CA SER A 494 19.76 9.76 20.11
C SER A 494 18.40 9.68 19.41
N ILE A 495 17.75 8.52 19.50
CA ILE A 495 16.36 8.34 19.06
C ILE A 495 15.47 8.14 20.28
N VAL A 496 14.39 8.92 20.37
CA VAL A 496 13.29 8.66 21.31
C VAL A 496 12.12 8.10 20.52
N PHE A 497 11.88 6.83 20.68
CA PHE A 497 10.85 6.09 19.96
C PHE A 497 9.56 6.01 20.77
N LEU A 498 8.47 6.46 20.16
CA LEU A 498 7.12 6.32 20.69
C LEU A 498 6.35 5.29 19.87
N ASN A 499 5.94 4.19 20.49
CA ASN A 499 5.12 3.18 19.82
C ASN A 499 3.67 3.65 19.65
N ARG A 500 3.44 4.57 18.72
CA ARG A 500 2.15 5.20 18.47
C ARG A 500 1.40 4.50 17.33
N ARG A 501 0.68 3.42 17.65
CA ARG A 501 -0.52 3.08 16.86
C ARG A 501 -1.71 3.13 17.84
N GLY A 502 -2.48 4.23 17.77
CA GLY A 502 -3.79 4.33 18.42
C GLY A 502 -3.92 5.23 19.65
N PHE A 503 -2.84 5.89 20.11
CA PHE A 503 -2.95 6.83 21.24
C PHE A 503 -2.46 8.23 20.83
N ALA A 504 -3.38 8.97 20.30
CA ALA A 504 -3.32 10.42 20.26
C ALA A 504 -3.76 10.98 21.62
N PRO A 505 -3.40 12.24 21.98
CA PRO A 505 -3.87 12.84 23.21
C PRO A 505 -5.40 12.80 23.23
N LEU A 506 -5.94 11.96 24.09
CA LEU A 506 -7.36 11.77 24.29
C LEU A 506 -7.87 12.85 25.22
N VAL A 507 -9.05 13.36 24.94
CA VAL A 507 -9.74 14.22 25.88
C VAL A 507 -10.66 13.37 26.74
N ARG A 508 -10.47 13.48 28.07
CA ARG A 508 -11.28 12.79 29.06
C ARG A 508 -11.83 13.80 30.06
N CYS A 509 -13.01 13.55 30.57
CA CYS A 509 -13.55 14.37 31.64
C CYS A 509 -12.84 14.06 32.95
N SER A 510 -12.36 15.09 33.66
CA SER A 510 -11.70 14.94 34.97
C SER A 510 -12.64 14.47 36.10
N LYS A 511 -13.96 14.59 35.93
CA LYS A 511 -14.97 14.23 36.93
C LYS A 511 -15.64 12.91 36.68
N CYS A 512 -16.22 12.71 35.46
CA CYS A 512 -16.96 11.48 35.15
C CYS A 512 -16.13 10.47 34.35
N GLU A 513 -14.88 10.81 34.07
CA GLU A 513 -13.92 9.99 33.33
C GLU A 513 -14.34 9.59 31.90
N SER A 514 -15.46 10.08 31.38
CA SER A 514 -15.88 9.83 30.01
C SER A 514 -14.87 10.40 29.00
N THR A 515 -14.66 9.67 27.92
CA THR A 515 -13.75 10.07 26.85
C THR A 515 -14.54 10.79 25.75
N TYR A 516 -14.02 11.90 25.25
CA TYR A 516 -14.63 12.61 24.13
C TYR A 516 -14.53 11.76 22.87
N THR A 517 -15.67 11.28 22.39
CA THR A 517 -15.75 10.38 21.23
C THR A 517 -16.22 11.10 19.98
N CYS A 518 -15.78 10.64 18.83
CA CYS A 518 -16.22 11.12 17.54
C CYS A 518 -17.70 10.72 17.31
N PRO A 519 -18.59 11.64 16.96
CA PRO A 519 -19.99 11.31 16.67
C PRO A 519 -20.14 10.37 15.47
N ASN A 520 -19.18 10.35 14.55
CA ASN A 520 -19.21 9.56 13.33
C ASN A 520 -18.57 8.19 13.47
N CYS A 521 -17.58 8.03 14.40
CA CYS A 521 -16.70 6.86 14.43
C CYS A 521 -16.69 6.11 15.76
N SER A 522 -17.32 6.58 16.81
CA SER A 522 -17.17 6.05 18.19
C SER A 522 -15.69 5.90 18.65
N LEU A 523 -14.75 6.53 17.96
CA LEU A 523 -13.35 6.61 18.32
C LEU A 523 -13.13 7.83 19.20
N SER A 524 -12.18 7.72 20.11
CA SER A 524 -11.77 8.87 20.87
C SER A 524 -11.23 9.96 19.98
N LEU A 525 -11.70 11.20 20.20
CA LEU A 525 -11.19 12.37 19.52
C LEU A 525 -9.80 12.74 20.02
N VAL A 526 -8.96 13.15 19.11
CA VAL A 526 -7.59 13.57 19.36
C VAL A 526 -7.54 15.06 19.53
N PHE A 527 -6.90 15.53 20.59
CA PHE A 527 -6.68 16.95 20.81
C PHE A 527 -5.46 17.47 20.07
N HIS A 528 -5.64 18.54 19.31
CA HIS A 528 -4.59 19.28 18.62
C HIS A 528 -4.36 20.62 19.33
N GLN A 529 -3.31 20.68 20.13
CA GLN A 529 -3.02 21.80 21.03
C GLN A 529 -2.84 23.12 20.25
N GLY A 530 -2.12 23.11 19.13
CA GLY A 530 -1.85 24.32 18.35
C GLY A 530 -3.10 24.99 17.75
N ALA A 531 -4.18 24.22 17.53
CA ALA A 531 -5.44 24.73 16.99
C ALA A 531 -6.59 24.76 18.02
N ASN A 532 -6.37 24.29 19.26
CA ASN A 532 -7.39 24.09 20.30
C ASN A 532 -8.62 23.31 19.79
N GLN A 533 -8.38 22.28 19.00
CA GLN A 533 -9.40 21.49 18.34
C GLN A 533 -9.27 20.01 18.67
N VAL A 534 -10.41 19.32 18.65
CA VAL A 534 -10.47 17.84 18.70
C VAL A 534 -10.77 17.30 17.31
N ARG A 535 -10.01 16.31 16.86
CA ARG A 535 -10.13 15.75 15.52
C ARG A 535 -10.23 14.22 15.56
N CYS A 536 -11.04 13.67 14.68
CA CYS A 536 -11.05 12.24 14.40
C CYS A 536 -10.14 11.93 13.22
N HIS A 537 -9.02 11.25 13.44
CA HIS A 537 -8.08 10.86 12.37
C HIS A 537 -8.60 9.78 11.42
N GLN A 538 -9.82 9.30 11.62
CA GLN A 538 -10.44 8.31 10.75
C GLN A 538 -11.42 8.90 9.75
N CYS A 539 -12.16 9.96 10.13
CA CYS A 539 -13.16 10.60 9.25
C CYS A 539 -12.99 12.10 9.10
N ASP A 540 -11.89 12.65 9.61
CA ASP A 540 -11.57 14.08 9.60
C ASP A 540 -12.61 15.00 10.29
N PHE A 541 -13.48 14.42 11.15
CA PHE A 541 -14.36 15.23 11.97
C PHE A 541 -13.53 16.16 12.86
N VAL A 542 -13.79 17.45 12.80
CA VAL A 542 -13.11 18.49 13.60
C VAL A 542 -14.15 19.24 14.41
N ASN A 543 -13.84 19.50 15.68
CA ASN A 543 -14.64 20.36 16.54
C ASN A 543 -13.72 21.14 17.49
N THR A 544 -14.19 22.29 17.97
CA THR A 544 -13.48 23.04 19.02
C THR A 544 -13.59 22.30 20.34
N LEU A 545 -12.52 22.27 21.14
CA LEU A 545 -12.60 21.71 22.47
C LEU A 545 -13.41 22.63 23.40
N HIS A 546 -14.59 22.18 23.78
CA HIS A 546 -15.45 22.89 24.74
C HIS A 546 -14.97 22.64 26.17
N ASN A 547 -14.94 23.69 26.99
CA ASN A 547 -14.54 23.59 28.40
C ASN A 547 -15.53 22.80 29.29
N SER A 548 -16.68 22.41 28.78
CA SER A 548 -17.68 21.62 29.50
C SER A 548 -17.69 20.18 28.95
N CYS A 549 -17.89 19.22 29.86
CA CYS A 549 -18.07 17.82 29.48
C CYS A 549 -19.42 17.62 28.76
N PRO A 550 -19.44 16.98 27.60
CA PRO A 550 -20.71 16.71 26.89
C PRO A 550 -21.63 15.74 27.64
N ASP A 551 -21.07 14.86 28.50
CA ASP A 551 -21.86 13.85 29.20
C ASP A 551 -22.38 14.29 30.56
N CYS A 552 -21.54 14.95 31.37
CA CYS A 552 -21.92 15.35 32.73
C CYS A 552 -22.07 16.86 32.95
N GLY A 553 -21.83 17.70 31.92
CA GLY A 553 -21.97 19.15 31.98
C GLY A 553 -20.93 19.89 32.86
N THR A 554 -19.99 19.20 33.47
CA THR A 554 -18.98 19.79 34.35
C THR A 554 -18.13 20.80 33.57
N LYS A 555 -18.01 22.03 34.08
CA LYS A 555 -17.12 23.09 33.52
C LYS A 555 -15.66 22.79 33.88
N ASN A 556 -14.74 23.21 33.01
CA ASN A 556 -13.30 22.96 33.12
C ASN A 556 -12.96 21.46 33.26
N ALA A 557 -13.78 20.62 32.63
CA ALA A 557 -13.68 19.16 32.71
C ALA A 557 -12.64 18.51 31.79
N PRO A 558 -12.25 19.10 30.63
CA PRO A 558 -11.32 18.40 29.73
C PRO A 558 -9.95 18.21 30.40
N SER A 559 -9.57 16.95 30.53
CA SER A 559 -8.21 16.51 30.88
C SER A 559 -7.63 15.81 29.66
N ILE A 560 -6.47 16.26 29.22
CA ILE A 560 -5.77 15.67 28.08
C ILE A 560 -4.94 14.50 28.60
N ILE A 561 -5.29 13.28 28.14
CA ILE A 561 -4.60 12.06 28.51
C ILE A 561 -3.93 11.48 27.27
N GLY A 562 -2.67 11.14 27.40
CA GLY A 562 -1.87 10.50 26.36
C GLY A 562 -0.75 11.37 25.83
N THR A 563 0.32 10.73 25.44
CA THR A 563 1.52 11.36 24.90
C THR A 563 1.42 11.36 23.39
N GLY A 564 1.17 12.51 22.78
CA GLY A 564 1.54 12.72 21.40
C GLY A 564 3.05 12.93 21.26
N THR A 565 3.59 12.75 20.04
CA THR A 565 4.98 13.14 19.73
C THR A 565 5.26 14.60 20.08
N GLU A 566 4.24 15.44 20.06
CA GLU A 566 4.27 16.85 20.46
C GLU A 566 4.62 17.01 21.94
N GLN A 567 3.92 16.30 22.82
CA GLN A 567 4.15 16.36 24.24
C GLN A 567 5.52 15.77 24.64
N VAL A 568 5.96 14.72 23.92
CA VAL A 568 7.32 14.18 24.08
C VAL A 568 8.35 15.23 23.67
N GLU A 569 8.12 15.96 22.59
CA GLU A 569 8.96 17.06 22.13
C GLU A 569 9.02 18.19 23.15
N GLU A 570 7.88 18.64 23.69
CA GLU A 570 7.81 19.66 24.73
C GLU A 570 8.57 19.26 25.98
N ASN A 571 8.40 18.03 26.47
CA ASN A 571 9.14 17.51 27.62
C ASN A 571 10.66 17.50 27.37
N LEU A 572 11.08 17.06 26.19
CA LEU A 572 12.50 17.04 25.84
C LEU A 572 13.08 18.44 25.69
N LYS A 573 12.35 19.40 25.15
CA LYS A 573 12.75 20.81 25.11
C LYS A 573 12.89 21.41 26.51
N MET A 574 12.02 21.02 27.45
CA MET A 574 12.12 21.42 28.86
C MET A 574 13.35 20.82 29.55
N PHE A 575 13.67 19.53 29.28
CA PHE A 575 14.84 18.87 29.87
C PHE A 575 16.16 19.28 29.25
N PHE A 576 16.14 19.62 27.94
CA PHE A 576 17.31 19.92 27.12
C PHE A 576 17.06 21.13 26.21
N PRO A 577 17.02 22.37 26.77
CA PRO A 577 16.73 23.58 25.97
C PRO A 577 17.71 23.83 24.83
N GLU A 578 18.95 23.38 24.97
CA GLU A 578 20.03 23.54 23.98
C GLU A 578 20.02 22.47 22.87
N ALA A 579 19.24 21.40 23.02
CA ALA A 579 19.26 20.30 22.08
C ALA A 579 18.46 20.60 20.80
N ARG A 580 19.04 20.24 19.67
CA ARG A 580 18.35 20.32 18.36
C ARG A 580 17.48 19.09 18.18
N ILE A 581 16.16 19.23 18.42
CA ILE A 581 15.19 18.16 18.38
C ILE A 581 14.48 18.14 17.02
N LEU A 582 14.35 16.97 16.41
CA LEU A 582 13.60 16.74 15.19
C LEU A 582 12.48 15.73 15.41
N ARG A 583 11.27 16.11 15.08
CA ARG A 583 10.12 15.20 15.08
C ARG A 583 9.90 14.58 13.70
N MET A 584 9.83 13.24 13.65
CA MET A 584 9.58 12.45 12.45
C MET A 584 8.30 11.62 12.65
N ASP A 585 7.16 12.19 12.30
CA ASP A 585 5.87 11.50 12.25
C ASP A 585 5.12 11.84 10.96
N ARG A 586 3.93 11.24 10.78
CA ARG A 586 3.13 11.49 9.56
C ARG A 586 2.66 12.94 9.46
N ASP A 587 2.45 13.60 10.60
CA ASP A 587 1.89 14.95 10.66
C ASP A 587 2.95 16.01 10.28
N THR A 588 4.24 15.66 10.36
CA THR A 588 5.37 16.53 9.96
C THR A 588 5.83 16.32 8.52
N LEU A 589 5.30 15.28 7.84
CA LEU A 589 5.69 14.95 6.46
C LEU A 589 4.77 15.64 5.46
N HIS A 590 5.09 16.88 5.10
CA HIS A 590 4.39 17.63 4.06
C HIS A 590 5.26 17.74 2.79
N GLY A 591 4.79 17.21 1.66
CA GLY A 591 5.43 17.29 0.34
C GLY A 591 6.36 16.12 -0.04
N LYS A 592 6.57 15.97 -1.36
CA LYS A 592 7.30 14.83 -1.98
C LYS A 592 8.73 14.59 -1.43
N HIS A 593 9.40 15.62 -0.90
CA HIS A 593 10.80 15.55 -0.47
C HIS A 593 11.01 15.77 1.03
N ALA A 594 9.94 15.84 1.84
CA ALA A 594 10.06 16.15 3.27
C ALA A 594 10.91 15.10 4.01
N LEU A 595 10.70 13.82 3.75
CA LEU A 595 11.44 12.73 4.36
C LEU A 595 12.94 12.78 4.00
N SER A 596 13.27 13.00 2.74
CA SER A 596 14.66 13.09 2.27
C SER A 596 15.42 14.25 2.92
N LYS A 597 14.78 15.41 3.06
CA LYS A 597 15.36 16.58 3.75
C LYS A 597 15.61 16.30 5.23
N MET A 598 14.67 15.63 5.93
CA MET A 598 14.87 15.25 7.33
C MET A 598 16.07 14.31 7.50
N HIS A 599 16.22 13.34 6.60
CA HIS A 599 17.36 12.42 6.60
C HIS A 599 18.69 13.14 6.36
N GLU A 600 18.71 14.08 5.43
CA GLU A 600 19.91 14.87 5.16
C GLU A 600 20.34 15.70 6.38
N ARG A 601 19.39 16.31 7.10
CA ARG A 601 19.66 17.04 8.34
C ARG A 601 20.26 16.15 9.44
N ILE A 602 19.74 14.91 9.61
CA ILE A 602 20.26 13.96 10.57
C ILE A 602 21.71 13.55 10.18
N ARG A 603 21.95 13.22 8.90
CA ARG A 603 23.29 12.88 8.40
C ARG A 603 24.31 14.02 8.54
N LYS A 604 23.89 15.27 8.38
CA LYS A 604 24.74 16.45 8.54
C LYS A 604 24.95 16.86 10.00
N HIS A 605 24.52 16.03 10.97
CA HIS A 605 24.59 16.37 12.41
C HIS A 605 23.88 17.68 12.79
N GLU A 606 22.84 18.07 12.07
CA GLU A 606 22.00 19.22 12.42
C GLU A 606 20.93 18.90 13.48
N VAL A 607 20.89 17.63 13.94
CA VAL A 607 19.92 17.09 14.88
C VAL A 607 20.63 16.28 15.94
N ASP A 608 20.29 16.49 17.21
CA ASP A 608 20.84 15.76 18.36
C ASP A 608 19.89 14.67 18.84
N ILE A 609 18.58 14.96 18.89
CA ILE A 609 17.55 14.01 19.31
C ILE A 609 16.47 13.91 18.22
N VAL A 610 16.23 12.70 17.74
CA VAL A 610 15.13 12.39 16.82
C VAL A 610 13.98 11.78 17.63
N ILE A 611 12.81 12.41 17.59
CA ILE A 611 11.57 11.83 18.13
C ILE A 611 10.82 11.20 16.97
N GLY A 612 10.39 9.96 17.12
CA GLY A 612 9.61 9.40 16.04
C GLY A 612 8.83 8.15 16.39
N THR A 613 7.98 7.79 15.44
CA THR A 613 7.18 6.57 15.46
C THR A 613 7.80 5.54 14.51
N GLN A 614 7.01 4.65 13.93
CA GLN A 614 7.50 3.63 13.00
C GLN A 614 8.30 4.17 11.79
N LEU A 615 8.19 5.44 11.44
CA LEU A 615 9.00 6.04 10.37
C LEU A 615 10.50 6.03 10.66
N VAL A 616 10.89 6.16 11.94
CA VAL A 616 12.31 6.12 12.34
C VAL A 616 12.88 4.70 12.30
N THR A 617 12.02 3.68 12.36
CA THR A 617 12.45 2.28 12.42
C THR A 617 12.75 1.65 11.07
N LYS A 618 12.30 2.24 9.96
CA LYS A 618 12.31 1.60 8.64
C LYS A 618 13.16 2.35 7.62
N GLY A 619 13.90 1.57 6.82
CA GLY A 619 14.54 2.03 5.58
C GLY A 619 15.74 2.96 5.70
N HIS A 620 16.20 3.33 6.92
CA HIS A 620 17.21 4.37 7.09
C HIS A 620 18.39 3.93 7.90
N ASP A 621 19.56 4.46 7.55
CA ASP A 621 20.80 4.25 8.26
C ASP A 621 21.20 5.53 9.00
N PHE A 622 21.35 5.40 10.33
CA PHE A 622 21.75 6.49 11.23
C PHE A 622 23.03 6.06 11.97
N PRO A 623 24.21 6.17 11.36
CA PRO A 623 25.44 5.63 11.91
C PRO A 623 25.87 6.25 13.24
N GLU A 624 25.49 7.50 13.51
CA GLU A 624 25.87 8.24 14.72
C GLU A 624 24.87 8.11 15.88
N VAL A 625 23.78 7.35 15.67
CA VAL A 625 22.84 7.06 16.73
C VAL A 625 23.38 5.98 17.67
N THR A 626 23.71 6.37 18.90
CA THR A 626 24.27 5.48 19.93
C THR A 626 23.29 5.15 21.04
N LEU A 627 22.18 5.91 21.17
CA LEU A 627 21.12 5.65 22.16
C LEU A 627 19.76 5.60 21.50
N VAL A 628 18.99 4.59 21.88
CA VAL A 628 17.55 4.52 21.55
C VAL A 628 16.77 4.38 22.86
N GLY A 629 15.89 5.34 23.12
CA GLY A 629 14.92 5.30 24.21
C GLY A 629 13.54 4.91 23.68
N VAL A 630 12.97 3.82 24.16
CA VAL A 630 11.60 3.41 23.83
C VAL A 630 10.70 3.79 24.98
N ILE A 631 9.75 4.66 24.73
CA ILE A 631 8.75 5.07 25.72
C ILE A 631 7.40 4.39 25.45
N MET A 632 6.66 4.07 26.49
CA MET A 632 5.31 3.48 26.42
C MET A 632 5.24 2.20 25.56
N SER A 633 6.17 1.28 25.73
CA SER A 633 6.22 0.03 24.95
C SER A 633 4.98 -0.87 25.12
N ASP A 634 4.28 -0.75 26.26
CA ASP A 634 3.09 -1.54 26.56
C ASP A 634 1.85 -1.21 25.73
N LEU A 635 1.81 -0.05 25.08
CA LEU A 635 0.65 0.37 24.30
C LEU A 635 0.26 -0.65 23.23
N SER A 636 1.23 -1.23 22.55
CA SER A 636 0.97 -2.24 21.52
C SER A 636 0.58 -3.60 22.11
N LEU A 637 1.06 -3.94 23.30
CA LEU A 637 0.71 -5.19 24.00
C LEU A 637 -0.74 -5.21 24.48
N ASN A 638 -1.29 -4.03 24.80
CA ASN A 638 -2.64 -3.88 25.32
C ASN A 638 -3.72 -3.84 24.21
N ILE A 639 -3.32 -3.91 22.94
CA ILE A 639 -4.28 -4.01 21.84
C ILE A 639 -4.91 -5.41 21.87
N PRO A 640 -6.25 -5.55 21.84
CA PRO A 640 -6.92 -6.84 21.82
C PRO A 640 -6.82 -7.51 20.43
N ASP A 641 -5.60 -7.82 20.02
CA ASP A 641 -5.27 -8.47 18.76
C ASP A 641 -4.28 -9.61 19.04
N PHE A 642 -4.54 -10.78 18.47
CA PHE A 642 -3.69 -11.96 18.67
C PHE A 642 -2.25 -11.75 18.16
N ARG A 643 -2.02 -10.77 17.27
CA ARG A 643 -0.70 -10.39 16.76
C ARG A 643 0.02 -9.33 17.61
N ALA A 644 -0.58 -8.88 18.73
CA ALA A 644 -0.01 -7.79 19.53
C ALA A 644 1.41 -8.09 20.01
N SER A 645 1.63 -9.30 20.54
CA SER A 645 2.95 -9.77 21.00
C SER A 645 3.99 -9.83 19.88
N GLU A 646 3.61 -10.40 18.73
CA GLU A 646 4.46 -10.53 17.54
C GLU A 646 4.88 -9.15 17.02
N ARG A 647 3.92 -8.24 16.85
CA ARG A 647 4.20 -6.87 16.37
C ARG A 647 5.07 -6.08 17.34
N THR A 648 4.86 -6.27 18.63
CA THR A 648 5.68 -5.60 19.66
C THR A 648 7.12 -6.11 19.59
N PHE A 649 7.34 -7.43 19.51
CA PHE A 649 8.65 -8.02 19.34
C PHE A 649 9.36 -7.52 18.09
N GLN A 650 8.69 -7.58 16.92
CA GLN A 650 9.22 -7.13 15.65
C GLN A 650 9.63 -5.66 15.69
N LEU A 651 8.76 -4.82 16.23
CA LEU A 651 9.00 -3.38 16.33
C LEU A 651 10.18 -3.06 17.25
N LEU A 652 10.24 -3.66 18.43
CA LEU A 652 11.31 -3.43 19.38
C LEU A 652 12.67 -3.90 18.85
N THR A 653 12.70 -5.05 18.18
CA THR A 653 13.92 -5.58 17.56
C THR A 653 14.39 -4.68 16.41
N GLN A 654 13.47 -4.15 15.58
CA GLN A 654 13.83 -3.20 14.53
C GLN A 654 14.36 -1.88 15.08
N VAL A 655 13.71 -1.34 16.12
CA VAL A 655 14.14 -0.10 16.80
C VAL A 655 15.49 -0.29 17.47
N ALA A 656 15.66 -1.40 18.19
CA ALA A 656 16.94 -1.74 18.79
C ALA A 656 18.06 -1.80 17.75
N GLY A 657 17.77 -2.39 16.60
CA GLY A 657 18.70 -2.47 15.49
C GLY A 657 19.16 -1.11 14.90
N ARG A 658 18.59 0.03 15.35
CA ARG A 658 19.03 1.37 14.90
C ARG A 658 20.21 1.90 15.71
N ALA A 659 20.41 1.48 16.94
CA ALA A 659 21.54 1.88 17.76
C ALA A 659 22.82 1.16 17.35
N GLY A 660 23.96 1.87 17.37
CA GLY A 660 25.28 1.30 17.19
C GLY A 660 25.52 0.70 15.82
N ARG A 661 25.15 1.39 14.75
CA ARG A 661 25.47 0.99 13.36
C ARG A 661 26.82 1.49 12.88
N GLY A 662 27.34 2.53 13.51
CA GLY A 662 28.70 3.01 13.27
C GLY A 662 29.73 2.28 14.13
N ASN A 663 30.86 2.91 14.36
CA ASN A 663 31.99 2.33 15.12
C ASN A 663 31.79 2.38 16.64
N LYS A 664 30.67 2.96 17.14
CA LYS A 664 30.40 3.15 18.57
C LYS A 664 29.37 2.13 19.04
N PRO A 665 29.49 1.59 20.28
CA PRO A 665 28.51 0.67 20.82
C PRO A 665 27.16 1.37 21.05
N GLY A 666 26.07 0.69 20.69
CA GLY A 666 24.72 1.17 20.87
C GLY A 666 24.12 0.73 22.22
N LYS A 667 23.26 1.58 22.80
CA LYS A 667 22.46 1.26 23.98
C LYS A 667 20.98 1.49 23.71
N VAL A 668 20.13 0.61 24.22
CA VAL A 668 18.67 0.71 24.08
C VAL A 668 18.04 0.63 25.46
N LEU A 669 17.19 1.61 25.78
CA LEU A 669 16.43 1.63 27.02
C LEU A 669 14.94 1.51 26.70
N ILE A 670 14.30 0.42 27.16
CA ILE A 670 12.87 0.18 26.92
C ILE A 670 12.12 0.38 28.22
N GLN A 671 11.28 1.40 28.28
CA GLN A 671 10.40 1.67 29.42
C GLN A 671 9.11 0.86 29.30
N THR A 672 8.75 0.10 30.34
CA THR A 672 7.60 -0.79 30.33
C THR A 672 7.02 -0.96 31.74
N HIS A 673 5.71 -1.19 31.83
CA HIS A 673 5.04 -1.63 33.04
C HIS A 673 4.91 -3.16 33.13
N ASN A 674 5.35 -3.88 32.10
CA ASN A 674 5.25 -5.34 32.01
C ASN A 674 6.60 -6.01 31.62
N PRO A 675 7.67 -5.84 32.40
CA PRO A 675 9.02 -6.28 32.07
C PRO A 675 9.16 -7.80 31.90
N ARG A 676 8.19 -8.58 32.39
CA ARG A 676 8.20 -10.06 32.33
C ARG A 676 7.52 -10.61 31.08
N HIS A 677 6.98 -9.75 30.20
CA HIS A 677 6.32 -10.21 28.98
C HIS A 677 7.33 -10.85 28.03
N HIS A 678 7.04 -12.05 27.51
CA HIS A 678 7.96 -12.84 26.67
C HIS A 678 8.49 -12.07 25.46
N SER A 679 7.67 -11.25 24.79
CA SER A 679 8.11 -10.45 23.64
C SER A 679 9.16 -9.40 24.02
N LEU A 680 9.10 -8.83 25.25
CA LEU A 680 10.08 -7.88 25.75
C LEU A 680 11.38 -8.58 26.16
N LEU A 681 11.27 -9.73 26.81
CA LEU A 681 12.43 -10.54 27.22
C LEU A 681 13.21 -11.02 26.01
N CYS A 682 12.52 -11.60 25.01
CA CYS A 682 13.17 -12.04 23.79
C CYS A 682 13.76 -10.87 22.98
N ALA A 683 13.10 -9.70 22.93
CA ALA A 683 13.64 -8.51 22.29
C ALA A 683 14.89 -7.97 23.01
N LYS A 684 14.94 -8.05 24.35
CA LYS A 684 16.11 -7.69 25.14
C LYS A 684 17.33 -8.56 24.78
N GLU A 685 17.10 -9.83 24.55
CA GLU A 685 18.16 -10.82 24.25
C GLU A 685 18.42 -10.98 22.74
N HIS A 686 17.73 -10.21 21.89
CA HIS A 686 17.76 -10.36 20.43
C HIS A 686 17.47 -11.80 19.96
N ASN A 687 16.68 -12.55 20.73
CA ASN A 687 16.42 -13.96 20.51
C ASN A 687 15.12 -14.19 19.72
N THR A 688 15.24 -14.10 18.40
CA THR A 688 14.12 -14.31 17.46
C THR A 688 13.64 -15.76 17.52
N THR A 689 14.55 -16.73 17.59
CA THR A 689 14.20 -18.16 17.61
C THR A 689 13.31 -18.51 18.81
N GLN A 690 13.74 -18.12 20.02
CA GLN A 690 12.97 -18.35 21.24
C GLN A 690 11.61 -17.67 21.21
N PHE A 691 11.54 -16.43 20.68
CA PHE A 691 10.25 -15.74 20.51
C PHE A 691 9.31 -16.53 19.60
N MET A 692 9.83 -17.01 18.46
CA MET A 692 9.04 -17.79 17.49
C MET A 692 8.48 -19.07 18.13
N GLU A 693 9.31 -19.81 18.85
CA GLU A 693 8.90 -21.04 19.53
C GLU A 693 7.78 -20.80 20.53
N LEU A 694 7.98 -19.86 21.46
CA LEU A 694 7.00 -19.52 22.49
C LEU A 694 5.67 -19.02 21.90
N GLU A 695 5.74 -18.16 20.90
CA GLU A 695 4.52 -17.58 20.32
C GLU A 695 3.79 -18.59 19.42
N LEU A 696 4.48 -19.45 18.68
CA LEU A 696 3.87 -20.54 17.91
C LEU A 696 3.15 -21.53 18.84
N GLU A 697 3.74 -21.92 19.97
CA GLU A 697 3.08 -22.78 20.97
C GLU A 697 1.79 -22.14 21.49
N ARG A 698 1.83 -20.85 21.84
CA ARG A 698 0.63 -20.10 22.27
C ARG A 698 -0.46 -20.06 21.20
N ARG A 699 -0.05 -19.81 19.92
CA ARG A 699 -0.99 -19.77 18.78
C ARG A 699 -1.62 -21.14 18.53
N LEU A 700 -0.85 -22.21 18.68
CA LEU A 700 -1.36 -23.57 18.56
C LEU A 700 -2.43 -23.85 19.63
N ASN A 701 -2.13 -23.56 20.90
CA ASN A 701 -3.05 -23.75 22.03
C ASN A 701 -4.34 -22.94 21.88
N LEU A 702 -4.24 -21.70 21.35
CA LEU A 702 -5.38 -20.82 21.11
C LEU A 702 -6.08 -21.11 19.78
N ARG A 703 -5.56 -22.06 18.99
CA ARG A 703 -6.04 -22.36 17.63
C ARG A 703 -6.09 -21.09 16.76
N MET A 704 -5.02 -20.31 16.71
CA MET A 704 -4.89 -19.06 15.95
C MET A 704 -3.95 -19.26 14.74
N PRO A 705 -3.93 -18.34 13.76
CA PRO A 705 -2.93 -18.38 12.69
C PRO A 705 -1.49 -18.42 13.24
N PRO A 706 -0.61 -19.25 12.65
CA PRO A 706 -0.72 -19.93 11.35
C PRO A 706 -1.38 -21.31 11.36
N PHE A 707 -1.86 -21.80 12.51
CA PHE A 707 -2.45 -23.16 12.63
C PHE A 707 -3.92 -23.22 12.23
N HIS A 708 -4.62 -22.09 12.29
CA HIS A 708 -6.00 -21.96 11.87
C HIS A 708 -6.15 -20.75 10.96
N SER A 709 -7.09 -20.81 10.04
CA SER A 709 -7.47 -19.68 9.20
C SER A 709 -8.62 -18.90 9.81
N LEU A 710 -8.62 -17.60 9.62
CA LEU A 710 -9.65 -16.69 10.09
C LEU A 710 -10.33 -15.99 8.92
N THR A 711 -11.62 -15.71 9.05
CA THR A 711 -12.33 -14.77 8.17
C THR A 711 -13.18 -13.84 9.02
N LEU A 712 -12.98 -12.55 8.84
CA LEU A 712 -13.75 -11.51 9.49
C LEU A 712 -14.84 -11.01 8.55
N ILE A 713 -16.10 -11.05 8.98
CA ILE A 713 -17.25 -10.48 8.27
C ILE A 713 -17.70 -9.26 9.07
N VAL A 714 -17.72 -8.09 8.44
CA VAL A 714 -18.16 -6.84 9.05
C VAL A 714 -19.42 -6.35 8.34
N CYS A 715 -20.50 -6.24 9.09
CA CYS A 715 -21.77 -5.71 8.65
C CYS A 715 -21.89 -4.26 9.07
N SER A 716 -22.15 -3.34 8.16
CA SER A 716 -22.25 -1.91 8.50
C SER A 716 -23.44 -1.22 7.85
N SER A 717 -24.08 -0.32 8.60
CA SER A 717 -25.22 0.49 8.17
C SER A 717 -25.22 1.86 8.85
N PRO A 718 -25.78 2.91 8.24
CA PRO A 718 -26.06 4.18 8.93
C PRO A 718 -26.99 4.02 10.15
N HIS A 719 -27.75 2.94 10.19
CA HIS A 719 -28.71 2.63 11.26
C HIS A 719 -28.24 1.43 12.10
N GLU A 720 -28.09 1.60 13.41
CA GLU A 720 -27.57 0.58 14.32
C GLU A 720 -28.34 -0.74 14.23
N GLY A 721 -29.66 -0.73 14.44
CA GLY A 721 -30.49 -1.93 14.40
C GLY A 721 -30.52 -2.65 13.04
N ARG A 722 -30.15 -1.98 11.94
CA ARG A 722 -30.03 -2.64 10.63
C ARG A 722 -28.70 -3.40 10.52
N ALA A 723 -27.61 -2.81 11.02
CA ALA A 723 -26.30 -3.48 11.01
C ALA A 723 -26.37 -4.79 11.83
N GLU A 724 -27.02 -4.76 12.99
CA GLU A 724 -27.26 -5.91 13.85
C GLU A 724 -28.10 -6.98 13.15
N LYS A 725 -29.28 -6.61 12.63
CA LYS A 725 -30.19 -7.53 11.92
C LYS A 725 -29.52 -8.19 10.73
N MET A 726 -28.70 -7.44 9.98
CA MET A 726 -27.94 -7.98 8.84
C MET A 726 -26.89 -8.99 9.32
N ALA A 727 -26.16 -8.69 10.40
CA ALA A 727 -25.18 -9.61 10.98
C ALA A 727 -25.87 -10.89 11.49
N GLN A 728 -27.03 -10.76 12.14
CA GLN A 728 -27.84 -11.90 12.58
C GLN A 728 -28.34 -12.75 11.40
N ALA A 729 -28.84 -12.14 10.35
CA ALA A 729 -29.28 -12.86 9.15
C ALA A 729 -28.15 -13.66 8.48
N ILE A 730 -26.94 -13.08 8.42
CA ILE A 730 -25.76 -13.77 7.91
C ILE A 730 -25.36 -14.92 8.84
N TYR A 731 -25.41 -14.73 10.15
CA TYR A 731 -25.13 -15.78 11.13
C TYR A 731 -26.09 -16.98 11.00
N GLU A 732 -27.40 -16.74 10.90
CA GLU A 732 -28.39 -17.79 10.70
C GLU A 732 -28.17 -18.54 9.38
N ARG A 733 -27.82 -17.81 8.32
CA ARG A 733 -27.50 -18.45 7.05
C ARG A 733 -26.25 -19.32 7.15
N ILE A 734 -25.20 -18.85 7.82
CA ILE A 734 -23.98 -19.62 8.09
C ILE A 734 -24.33 -20.92 8.86
N ARG A 735 -25.13 -20.82 9.92
CA ARG A 735 -25.55 -22.00 10.69
C ARG A 735 -26.34 -22.99 9.83
N THR A 736 -27.25 -22.50 9.02
CA THR A 736 -28.03 -23.35 8.10
C THR A 736 -27.13 -24.09 7.11
N VAL A 737 -26.17 -23.40 6.51
CA VAL A 737 -25.22 -24.01 5.58
C VAL A 737 -24.35 -25.08 6.29
N ILE A 738 -23.84 -24.75 7.48
CA ILE A 738 -23.03 -25.71 8.28
C ILE A 738 -23.86 -26.94 8.64
N ALA A 739 -25.12 -26.78 9.05
CA ALA A 739 -26.01 -27.89 9.42
C ALA A 739 -26.36 -28.79 8.23
N ASN A 740 -26.50 -28.21 7.03
CA ASN A 740 -26.87 -28.90 5.82
C ASN A 740 -25.67 -29.49 5.03
N THR A 741 -24.44 -29.16 5.42
CA THR A 741 -23.26 -29.71 4.78
C THR A 741 -23.08 -31.15 5.32
N PRO A 742 -23.19 -32.19 4.46
CA PRO A 742 -22.99 -33.56 4.92
C PRO A 742 -21.60 -33.70 5.54
N ARG A 743 -21.51 -34.29 6.71
CA ARG A 743 -20.25 -34.73 7.29
C ARG A 743 -19.72 -35.79 6.31
N THR A 744 -18.76 -35.43 5.48
CA THR A 744 -18.19 -36.32 4.43
C THR A 744 -17.78 -37.63 5.06
N THR A 745 -18.42 -38.70 4.58
CA THR A 745 -18.16 -40.08 4.90
C THR A 745 -16.73 -40.45 4.50
N ALA A 746 -16.00 -40.93 5.49
CA ALA A 746 -15.05 -42.05 5.48
C ALA A 746 -14.23 -42.37 4.19
N GLN A 747 -13.61 -41.43 3.52
CA GLN A 747 -12.55 -41.75 2.54
C GLN A 747 -11.39 -40.72 2.46
N GLU A 748 -11.40 -39.67 3.26
CA GLU A 748 -10.20 -38.86 3.50
C GLU A 748 -9.52 -39.34 4.79
N SER A 749 -8.48 -40.14 4.58
CA SER A 749 -7.43 -40.64 5.48
C SER A 749 -7.65 -40.53 7.00
N VAL A 750 -7.38 -41.63 7.67
CA VAL A 750 -7.40 -41.91 9.13
C VAL A 750 -6.70 -40.85 10.01
N GLU A 751 -5.92 -39.96 9.43
CA GLU A 751 -5.26 -38.82 10.12
C GLU A 751 -6.20 -37.65 10.48
N ASN A 752 -7.36 -37.51 9.80
CA ASN A 752 -8.30 -36.43 10.04
C ASN A 752 -9.41 -36.73 11.08
N ALA A 753 -9.48 -37.94 11.55
CA ALA A 753 -10.53 -38.38 12.51
C ALA A 753 -10.26 -37.96 13.96
N ALA A 754 -9.02 -37.58 14.30
CA ALA A 754 -8.62 -37.18 15.66
C ALA A 754 -8.80 -35.67 15.98
N THR A 755 -8.97 -34.83 14.96
CA THR A 755 -9.23 -33.39 15.13
C THR A 755 -10.65 -33.10 14.68
N GLY A 756 -11.60 -32.93 15.63
CA GLY A 756 -12.97 -32.47 15.35
C GLY A 756 -12.97 -31.14 14.60
N ALA A 757 -12.94 -31.23 13.27
CA ALA A 757 -12.74 -30.12 12.34
C ALA A 757 -14.04 -29.33 12.17
N GLU A 758 -14.42 -28.57 13.20
CA GLU A 758 -15.63 -27.74 13.22
C GLU A 758 -15.28 -26.28 12.86
N ILE A 759 -16.08 -25.69 11.96
CA ILE A 759 -16.00 -24.23 11.73
C ILE A 759 -16.63 -23.56 12.93
N LYS A 760 -15.80 -22.81 13.68
CA LYS A 760 -16.25 -22.02 14.83
C LYS A 760 -16.68 -20.63 14.36
N VAL A 761 -17.90 -20.24 14.75
CA VAL A 761 -18.45 -18.90 14.50
C VAL A 761 -18.50 -18.14 15.82
N ILE A 762 -17.88 -16.97 15.86
CA ILE A 762 -17.87 -16.06 17.01
C ILE A 762 -18.64 -14.80 16.61
N GLY A 763 -19.60 -14.41 17.40
CA GLY A 763 -20.55 -13.32 17.11
C GLY A 763 -21.93 -13.85 16.66
N PRO A 764 -22.86 -12.97 16.21
CA PRO A 764 -22.62 -11.55 15.93
C PRO A 764 -22.37 -10.72 17.18
N ILE A 765 -21.40 -9.83 17.13
CA ILE A 765 -21.05 -8.91 18.21
C ILE A 765 -20.80 -7.50 17.65
N GLU A 766 -20.97 -6.48 18.47
CA GLU A 766 -20.53 -5.14 18.09
C GLU A 766 -19.04 -5.15 17.73
N ALA A 767 -18.67 -4.46 16.64
CA ALA A 767 -17.27 -4.31 16.33
C ALA A 767 -16.56 -3.44 17.38
N PRO A 768 -15.25 -3.65 17.67
CA PRO A 768 -14.49 -2.83 18.63
C PRO A 768 -14.59 -1.33 18.36
N MET A 769 -14.70 -0.95 17.09
CA MET A 769 -15.12 0.39 16.67
C MET A 769 -16.60 0.32 16.26
N LYS A 770 -17.50 0.54 17.22
CA LYS A 770 -18.95 0.44 17.03
C LYS A 770 -19.46 1.30 15.87
N LYS A 771 -18.90 2.50 15.69
CA LYS A 771 -19.28 3.42 14.63
C LYS A 771 -18.05 3.95 13.90
N LEU A 772 -18.08 3.94 12.56
CA LEU A 772 -17.00 4.41 11.69
C LEU A 772 -17.58 5.09 10.45
N ARG A 773 -17.18 6.33 10.15
CA ARG A 773 -17.67 7.12 9.01
C ARG A 773 -19.20 7.14 8.93
N ASN A 774 -19.86 7.47 10.04
CA ASN A 774 -21.32 7.47 10.19
C ASN A 774 -22.02 6.12 9.98
N ARG A 775 -21.31 5.00 10.08
CA ARG A 775 -21.87 3.65 9.94
C ARG A 775 -21.65 2.85 11.22
N PHE A 776 -22.70 2.27 11.75
CA PHE A 776 -22.63 1.29 12.84
C PHE A 776 -22.12 -0.03 12.31
N ARG A 777 -21.34 -0.76 13.11
CA ARG A 777 -20.63 -1.96 12.68
C ARG A 777 -20.87 -3.12 13.64
N TRP A 778 -21.24 -4.25 13.06
CA TRP A 778 -21.32 -5.55 13.72
C TRP A 778 -20.42 -6.52 13.02
N GLN A 779 -19.87 -7.50 13.74
CA GLN A 779 -18.90 -8.43 13.18
C GLN A 779 -19.16 -9.87 13.56
N LEU A 780 -18.73 -10.75 12.65
CA LEU A 780 -18.65 -12.20 12.82
C LEU A 780 -17.23 -12.63 12.53
N LEU A 781 -16.65 -13.46 13.38
CA LEU A 781 -15.35 -14.07 13.14
C LEU A 781 -15.53 -15.57 12.92
N LEU A 782 -15.17 -16.03 11.73
CA LEU A 782 -15.13 -17.44 11.36
C LEU A 782 -13.72 -17.97 11.58
N LYS A 783 -13.62 -19.20 12.10
CA LYS A 783 -12.36 -19.86 12.37
C LYS A 783 -12.44 -21.33 11.97
N ALA A 784 -11.47 -21.79 11.21
CA ALA A 784 -11.33 -23.17 10.76
C ALA A 784 -9.86 -23.59 10.70
N ASP A 785 -9.61 -24.88 10.66
CA ASP A 785 -8.29 -25.49 10.45
C ASP A 785 -7.69 -25.17 9.07
N ASN A 786 -8.56 -24.90 8.08
CA ASN A 786 -8.15 -24.71 6.69
C ASN A 786 -8.98 -23.59 6.04
N VAL A 787 -8.31 -22.69 5.31
CA VAL A 787 -8.94 -21.60 4.57
C VAL A 787 -9.93 -22.09 3.51
N ARG A 788 -9.66 -23.22 2.86
CA ARG A 788 -10.54 -23.78 1.81
C ARG A 788 -11.95 -24.05 2.35
N ARG A 789 -12.06 -24.52 3.60
CA ARG A 789 -13.37 -24.72 4.25
C ARG A 789 -14.12 -23.42 4.47
N LEU A 790 -13.41 -22.36 4.86
CA LEU A 790 -14.01 -21.04 5.02
C LEU A 790 -14.47 -20.48 3.68
N LEU A 791 -13.67 -20.62 2.64
CA LEU A 791 -14.03 -20.18 1.28
C LEU A 791 -15.21 -20.94 0.71
N HIS A 792 -15.26 -22.26 0.92
CA HIS A 792 -16.41 -23.09 0.53
C HIS A 792 -17.69 -22.67 1.26
N LEU A 793 -17.62 -22.48 2.58
CA LEU A 793 -18.73 -21.96 3.37
C LEU A 793 -19.20 -20.59 2.85
N LEU A 794 -18.27 -19.65 2.65
CA LEU A 794 -18.60 -18.32 2.15
C LEU A 794 -19.26 -18.36 0.77
N LYS A 795 -18.79 -19.25 -0.12
CA LYS A 795 -19.40 -19.43 -1.43
C LYS A 795 -20.89 -19.77 -1.29
N HIS A 796 -21.23 -20.79 -0.51
CA HIS A 796 -22.62 -21.20 -0.31
C HIS A 796 -23.49 -20.18 0.45
N VAL A 797 -22.91 -19.46 1.42
CA VAL A 797 -23.60 -18.41 2.15
C VAL A 797 -23.98 -17.26 1.22
N PHE A 798 -23.06 -16.88 0.31
CA PHE A 798 -23.21 -15.69 -0.54
C PHE A 798 -23.64 -16.04 -1.99
N GLU A 799 -23.93 -17.30 -2.34
CA GLU A 799 -24.68 -17.67 -3.55
C GLU A 799 -26.12 -17.15 -3.52
N SER A 800 -26.74 -17.18 -2.34
CA SER A 800 -28.06 -16.61 -2.09
C SER A 800 -27.99 -15.72 -0.86
N PRO A 801 -27.40 -14.53 -0.96
CA PRO A 801 -27.19 -13.67 0.20
C PRO A 801 -28.52 -13.20 0.77
N PRO A 802 -28.58 -12.91 2.08
CA PRO A 802 -29.70 -12.18 2.65
C PRO A 802 -29.92 -10.87 1.88
N SER A 803 -31.18 -10.38 1.85
CA SER A 803 -31.46 -9.10 1.20
C SER A 803 -30.66 -7.98 1.85
N ILE A 804 -29.72 -7.42 1.11
CA ILE A 804 -28.85 -6.31 1.51
C ILE A 804 -29.42 -5.04 0.89
N LYS A 805 -29.80 -4.07 1.72
CA LYS A 805 -30.30 -2.77 1.23
C LYS A 805 -29.14 -1.93 0.69
N ARG A 806 -29.47 -0.92 -0.12
CA ARG A 806 -28.47 -0.06 -0.79
C ARG A 806 -27.53 0.67 0.18
N ASP A 807 -28.00 0.98 1.38
CA ASP A 807 -27.25 1.67 2.44
C ASP A 807 -26.54 0.70 3.41
N GLU A 808 -26.64 -0.60 3.19
CA GLU A 808 -25.99 -1.66 3.96
C GLU A 808 -24.76 -2.15 3.24
N LEU A 809 -23.72 -2.52 3.99
CA LEU A 809 -22.46 -3.01 3.43
C LEU A 809 -21.98 -4.22 4.22
N VAL A 810 -21.66 -5.30 3.52
CA VAL A 810 -20.98 -6.48 4.06
C VAL A 810 -19.57 -6.51 3.53
N GLN A 811 -18.61 -6.51 4.43
CA GLN A 811 -17.19 -6.61 4.12
C GLN A 811 -16.67 -7.95 4.62
N ILE A 812 -15.93 -8.66 3.76
CA ILE A 812 -15.32 -9.94 4.08
C ILE A 812 -13.81 -9.78 4.00
N ASP A 813 -13.12 -10.21 5.03
CA ASP A 813 -11.66 -10.18 5.10
C ASP A 813 -11.14 -11.58 5.46
N VAL A 814 -10.57 -12.25 4.46
CA VAL A 814 -9.92 -13.55 4.63
C VAL A 814 -8.49 -13.30 5.10
N ASP A 815 -8.06 -14.07 6.10
CA ASP A 815 -6.78 -13.88 6.80
C ASP A 815 -6.57 -12.42 7.26
N PRO A 816 -7.45 -11.91 8.15
CA PRO A 816 -7.39 -10.54 8.59
C PRO A 816 -6.09 -10.28 9.38
N HIS A 817 -5.44 -9.16 9.06
CA HIS A 817 -4.28 -8.71 9.82
C HIS A 817 -4.67 -7.96 11.10
N HIS A 818 -5.88 -7.44 11.16
CA HIS A 818 -6.44 -6.74 12.33
C HIS A 818 -7.86 -7.23 12.57
N LEU A 819 -8.20 -7.44 13.84
CA LEU A 819 -9.56 -7.79 14.26
C LEU A 819 -10.35 -6.57 14.77
N LEU A 820 -9.82 -5.35 14.55
CA LEU A 820 -10.39 -4.08 15.03
C LEU A 820 -11.23 -3.37 13.95
#